data_99ce90b26e2e0aba44c370cb75e05d1a
#
_entry.id   99ce90b26e2e0aba44c370cb75e05d1a
#
_cell.length_a   1.000
_cell.length_b   1.000
_cell.length_c   1.000
_cell.angle_alpha   90.00
_cell.angle_beta   90.00
_cell.angle_gamma   90.00
#
_symmetry.space_group_name_H-M   'P 1'
#
loop_
_entity.id
_entity.type
_entity.pdbx_description
1 polymer ?
#
loop_
_entity_poly.entity_id
_entity_poly.type
_entity_poly.pdbx_seq_one_letter_code
_entity_poly.pdbx_strand_id
1 'polypeptide(L)'
;MNKSTLTNRLFIPLSVLCMSLFCFTVMAQNTGSITGKTRTADARPLAQVNVRVAGTRLGTITNESGEYLIPNVPAGQQVLVISRVGHARLRQAVTVTAGETTQVPDLTVLENAEQLEEVVVEGKNTYKTDIPSSSLRLKTPLLEVPQNIQVVNRQLLADQQIFDMLEGVSRNVSGVTRQEHWDNYARLNMRGSRVAPFRNGMNVQSTWGPLAEDLSMVERIEFVKGPAGFMMANGEPSGFYNVVTKKPTGVTRGEATFAVGSFDTYRATLDLDGKLSQDNRLLYRLNVMGQSKGSHRDFEFNNRYTIAPVVKYKINEQTSITAEYTYQYSQMSAIGSAYVFDANGLAKQPRNATNSFANLDPTVIHDHSAFLIFEHQISDNWKLTGQLAYFNFNQVGSSLWADSAKTDGRIYSYNGIWDAANESKFGQIFVNGEVTTGPVVHRILGGLDLGNKKYMADWGQSFPLYDSTFVFNSNAPNYYLPAHLIPKFDRSTSLRARAGVNVMSQSFTGLYVQDELRFWQDRIRLTLAGRLTSVKDSQYGAGTDETKFTPRVGISGSINKQTSIYALYDQAFVPQSGADRQGKAFDPITGNNLEAGLKKDWADGRWNSTVSVYQITKNNVLTTDPTNPNYSIQLGETQTKGVEVDIRGELLPGMNLVINYAYTDGKITKDTKSENVGLPVPGFSKHVTNAWLSYRLRKGALQGLGASLGYQWQLDRYGWFSDAVDDKPTMPNTFRLDGAISWQNNRMSVALNVNNILDAYLYSGAYYAWSRAYYWQAEAPRNFRLSLGYKF
;
A
#
# COMPACT_ATOMS: atom_id res chain seq x y z
N MET A 1 -10.66 -44.06 -70.44
CA MET A 1 -11.04 -43.51 -71.74
C MET A 1 -10.28 -42.21 -71.93
N ASN A 2 -9.33 -42.30 -72.73
CA ASN A 2 -8.99 -41.43 -73.86
C ASN A 2 -8.54 -40.03 -73.49
N LYS A 3 -7.27 -39.75 -73.67
CA LYS A 3 -6.53 -39.33 -74.87
C LYS A 3 -6.71 -37.82 -75.03
N SER A 4 -5.75 -37.03 -75.42
CA SER A 4 -4.46 -37.21 -76.15
C SER A 4 -3.86 -35.80 -76.23
N THR A 5 -2.60 -35.70 -76.04
CA THR A 5 -1.53 -35.58 -77.02
C THR A 5 -1.27 -34.21 -77.64
N LEU A 6 -0.03 -33.79 -77.51
CA LEU A 6 0.96 -33.49 -78.60
C LEU A 6 0.76 -32.10 -79.24
N THR A 7 1.72 -31.30 -79.57
CA THR A 7 3.12 -31.43 -79.96
C THR A 7 3.70 -30.09 -80.32
N ASN A 8 4.98 -29.85 -80.10
CA ASN A 8 6.06 -29.47 -80.95
C ASN A 8 6.09 -28.08 -81.62
N ARG A 9 7.16 -27.44 -81.59
CA ARG A 9 8.45 -27.34 -82.21
C ARG A 9 8.93 -25.88 -82.30
N LEU A 10 10.14 -25.70 -81.80
CA LEU A 10 11.33 -25.14 -82.49
C LEU A 10 11.13 -24.08 -83.54
N PHE A 11 11.74 -22.91 -83.30
CA PHE A 11 12.74 -22.39 -84.24
C PHE A 11 13.57 -21.30 -83.55
N ILE A 12 14.92 -21.47 -83.58
CA ILE A 12 15.92 -20.46 -83.37
C ILE A 12 16.22 -19.83 -84.72
N PRO A 13 16.52 -18.49 -84.85
CA PRO A 13 17.87 -18.09 -85.11
C PRO A 13 18.37 -16.89 -84.33
N LEU A 14 19.52 -17.08 -83.86
CA LEU A 14 20.75 -16.34 -83.86
C LEU A 14 20.70 -14.96 -84.51
N SER A 15 21.20 -14.03 -83.77
CA SER A 15 22.10 -12.96 -84.01
C SER A 15 21.73 -11.63 -83.46
N VAL A 16 22.65 -11.12 -82.86
CA VAL A 16 23.26 -9.77 -82.76
C VAL A 16 23.58 -9.37 -81.31
N LEU A 17 24.83 -9.57 -81.09
CA LEU A 17 25.61 -8.94 -80.01
C LEU A 17 25.35 -7.42 -79.99
N CYS A 18 24.60 -6.93 -78.94
CA CYS A 18 24.67 -5.51 -78.55
C CYS A 18 25.11 -5.46 -77.14
N MET A 19 26.37 -5.13 -76.96
CA MET A 19 27.03 -4.79 -75.69
C MET A 19 26.42 -3.46 -75.18
N SER A 20 25.39 -3.57 -74.34
CA SER A 20 24.94 -2.45 -73.53
C SER A 20 25.62 -2.59 -72.19
N LEU A 21 26.61 -1.76 -71.91
CA LEU A 21 27.16 -1.45 -70.61
C LEU A 21 25.98 -1.07 -69.68
N PHE A 22 25.57 -1.99 -68.85
CA PHE A 22 24.85 -1.61 -67.59
C PHE A 22 25.92 -1.01 -66.73
N CYS A 23 25.99 0.36 -66.70
CA CYS A 23 26.53 1.10 -65.56
C CYS A 23 25.73 0.75 -64.36
N PHE A 24 26.20 -0.23 -63.58
CA PHE A 24 25.84 -0.26 -62.17
C PHE A 24 26.36 1.06 -61.55
N THR A 25 25.51 2.09 -61.43
CA THR A 25 25.74 3.16 -60.49
C THR A 25 25.72 2.50 -59.11
N VAL A 26 26.89 2.22 -58.60
CA VAL A 26 27.10 2.01 -57.16
C VAL A 26 26.61 3.30 -56.50
N MET A 27 25.39 3.28 -55.99
CA MET A 27 24.95 4.30 -55.09
C MET A 27 25.90 4.22 -53.91
N ALA A 28 26.93 5.03 -53.89
CA ALA A 28 27.73 5.22 -52.71
C ALA A 28 26.74 5.60 -51.58
N GLN A 29 26.58 4.71 -50.65
CA GLN A 29 25.79 5.05 -49.48
C GLN A 29 26.44 6.26 -48.86
N ASN A 30 25.75 7.41 -48.93
CA ASN A 30 26.16 8.65 -48.29
C ASN A 30 26.04 8.48 -46.75
N THR A 31 26.95 7.71 -46.15
CA THR A 31 27.01 7.48 -44.71
C THR A 31 28.35 7.93 -44.15
N GLY A 32 28.34 8.44 -42.94
CA GLY A 32 29.52 8.71 -42.11
C GLY A 32 29.45 7.93 -40.79
N SER A 33 30.33 8.24 -39.87
CA SER A 33 30.33 7.68 -38.53
C SER A 33 30.16 8.81 -37.51
N ILE A 34 29.63 8.51 -36.34
CA ILE A 34 29.53 9.45 -35.22
C ILE A 34 30.31 8.89 -34.05
N THR A 35 31.16 9.68 -33.41
CA THR A 35 31.87 9.34 -32.18
C THR A 35 31.75 10.46 -31.15
N GLY A 36 31.90 10.11 -29.87
CA GLY A 36 31.82 11.07 -28.75
C GLY A 36 31.99 10.38 -27.42
N LYS A 37 31.85 11.15 -26.37
CA LYS A 37 31.91 10.66 -24.98
C LYS A 37 30.70 11.12 -24.16
N THR A 38 30.30 10.31 -23.22
CA THR A 38 29.29 10.66 -22.20
C THR A 38 29.92 10.78 -20.82
N ARG A 39 29.49 11.79 -20.07
CA ARG A 39 29.99 12.11 -18.72
C ARG A 39 28.83 12.37 -17.75
N THR A 40 29.08 12.20 -16.46
CA THR A 40 28.21 12.67 -15.39
C THR A 40 28.36 14.18 -15.15
N ALA A 41 27.48 14.78 -14.32
CA ALA A 41 27.54 16.21 -13.97
C ALA A 41 28.88 16.61 -13.31
N ASP A 42 29.55 15.68 -12.64
CA ASP A 42 30.87 15.86 -12.00
C ASP A 42 32.03 15.41 -12.93
N ALA A 43 31.77 15.42 -14.26
CA ALA A 43 32.73 15.18 -15.34
C ALA A 43 33.40 13.79 -15.37
N ARG A 44 32.87 12.80 -14.63
CA ARG A 44 33.37 11.42 -14.70
C ARG A 44 32.83 10.70 -15.95
N PRO A 45 33.60 9.77 -16.56
CA PRO A 45 33.11 8.96 -17.65
C PRO A 45 31.83 8.20 -17.26
N LEU A 46 30.85 8.13 -18.17
CA LEU A 46 29.60 7.44 -17.94
C LEU A 46 29.46 6.26 -18.90
N ALA A 47 29.67 5.05 -18.37
CA ALA A 47 29.55 3.79 -19.14
C ALA A 47 28.08 3.33 -19.25
N GLN A 48 27.84 2.37 -20.18
CA GLN A 48 26.53 1.72 -20.39
C GLN A 48 25.39 2.70 -20.73
N VAL A 49 25.71 3.80 -21.41
CA VAL A 49 24.74 4.74 -21.97
C VAL A 49 24.35 4.26 -23.36
N ASN A 50 23.08 4.14 -23.64
CA ASN A 50 22.56 3.80 -24.95
C ASN A 50 22.52 5.09 -25.79
N VAL A 51 23.25 5.11 -26.92
CA VAL A 51 23.31 6.22 -27.88
C VAL A 51 22.73 5.73 -29.20
N ARG A 52 21.58 6.27 -29.63
CA ARG A 52 20.87 5.88 -30.86
C ARG A 52 20.60 7.06 -31.77
N VAL A 53 20.61 6.81 -33.10
CA VAL A 53 20.16 7.78 -34.09
C VAL A 53 18.64 7.72 -34.18
N ALA A 54 17.95 8.84 -33.90
CA ALA A 54 16.50 8.92 -33.93
C ALA A 54 15.90 8.49 -35.29
N GLY A 55 14.82 7.74 -35.28
CA GLY A 55 14.15 7.26 -36.49
C GLY A 55 14.86 6.12 -37.20
N THR A 56 16.00 5.60 -36.69
CA THR A 56 16.76 4.50 -37.28
C THR A 56 16.95 3.35 -36.28
N ARG A 57 17.52 2.21 -36.76
CA ARG A 57 17.96 1.11 -35.90
C ARG A 57 19.44 1.24 -35.49
N LEU A 58 20.11 2.31 -35.88
CA LEU A 58 21.54 2.52 -35.62
C LEU A 58 21.72 3.02 -34.18
N GLY A 59 22.68 2.45 -33.47
CA GLY A 59 23.01 2.83 -32.12
C GLY A 59 24.09 1.93 -31.52
N THR A 60 24.60 2.34 -30.36
CA THR A 60 25.62 1.63 -29.60
C THR A 60 25.50 1.90 -28.13
N ILE A 61 26.31 1.24 -27.31
CA ILE A 61 26.38 1.46 -25.85
C ILE A 61 27.79 1.95 -25.52
N THR A 62 27.90 2.96 -24.65
CA THR A 62 29.22 3.51 -24.28
C THR A 62 30.02 2.51 -23.45
N ASN A 63 31.34 2.49 -23.67
CA ASN A 63 32.31 1.66 -22.93
C ASN A 63 32.60 2.24 -21.53
N GLU A 64 33.50 1.62 -20.77
CA GLU A 64 33.88 2.02 -19.41
C GLU A 64 34.48 3.46 -19.36
N SER A 65 35.09 3.94 -20.45
CA SER A 65 35.60 5.30 -20.59
C SER A 65 34.52 6.31 -21.06
N GLY A 66 33.24 5.86 -21.16
CA GLY A 66 32.14 6.67 -21.64
C GLY A 66 32.13 6.94 -23.14
N GLU A 67 32.98 6.28 -23.93
CA GLU A 67 33.15 6.52 -25.35
C GLU A 67 32.17 5.65 -26.18
N TYR A 68 31.74 6.22 -27.32
CA TYR A 68 30.89 5.52 -28.28
C TYR A 68 31.26 5.79 -29.73
N LEU A 69 30.96 4.84 -30.61
CA LEU A 69 31.11 4.93 -32.07
C LEU A 69 29.87 4.30 -32.72
N ILE A 70 29.20 5.06 -33.59
CA ILE A 70 28.07 4.58 -34.40
C ILE A 70 28.49 4.67 -35.89
N PRO A 71 28.78 3.54 -36.54
CA PRO A 71 29.13 3.52 -37.96
C PRO A 71 27.90 3.56 -38.87
N ASN A 72 28.11 3.87 -40.15
CA ASN A 72 27.11 3.80 -41.22
C ASN A 72 25.88 4.69 -41.00
N VAL A 73 26.04 5.85 -40.38
CA VAL A 73 24.96 6.83 -40.15
C VAL A 73 24.72 7.61 -41.45
N PRO A 74 23.46 7.76 -41.92
CA PRO A 74 23.14 8.56 -43.09
C PRO A 74 23.66 10.00 -42.96
N ALA A 75 24.27 10.53 -44.03
CA ALA A 75 24.76 11.90 -44.08
C ALA A 75 23.60 12.91 -43.98
N GLY A 76 23.86 14.09 -43.40
CA GLY A 76 22.88 15.10 -43.16
C GLY A 76 22.60 15.36 -41.68
N GLN A 77 21.57 16.11 -41.37
CA GLN A 77 21.17 16.37 -40.00
C GLN A 77 20.56 15.17 -39.37
N GLN A 78 21.13 14.73 -38.25
CA GLN A 78 20.67 13.60 -37.42
C GLN A 78 20.43 14.06 -36.00
N VAL A 79 19.63 13.32 -35.24
CA VAL A 79 19.42 13.55 -33.83
C VAL A 79 19.86 12.31 -33.06
N LEU A 80 20.85 12.46 -32.18
CA LEU A 80 21.21 11.41 -31.24
C LEU A 80 20.22 11.44 -30.05
N VAL A 81 19.76 10.27 -29.66
CA VAL A 81 19.02 10.05 -28.45
C VAL A 81 19.89 9.27 -27.48
N ILE A 82 20.26 9.92 -26.39
CA ILE A 82 21.12 9.39 -25.35
C ILE A 82 20.24 9.03 -24.16
N SER A 83 20.31 7.79 -23.69
CA SER A 83 19.50 7.30 -22.60
C SER A 83 20.25 6.30 -21.74
N ARG A 84 20.06 6.41 -20.42
CA ARG A 84 20.52 5.45 -19.43
C ARG A 84 19.51 5.41 -18.29
N VAL A 85 19.30 4.23 -17.70
CA VAL A 85 18.42 4.09 -16.52
C VAL A 85 18.91 5.00 -15.40
N GLY A 86 17.99 5.78 -14.82
CA GLY A 86 18.31 6.73 -13.74
C GLY A 86 18.92 8.05 -14.22
N HIS A 87 18.89 8.34 -15.53
CA HIS A 87 19.43 9.59 -16.08
C HIS A 87 18.45 10.23 -17.04
N ALA A 88 18.49 11.58 -17.12
CA ALA A 88 17.69 12.34 -18.07
C ALA A 88 18.02 11.94 -19.51
N ARG A 89 16.99 11.72 -20.32
CA ARG A 89 17.17 11.48 -21.76
C ARG A 89 17.65 12.77 -22.42
N LEU A 90 18.80 12.72 -23.10
CA LEU A 90 19.36 13.83 -23.83
C LEU A 90 19.12 13.65 -25.33
N ARG A 91 18.81 14.73 -26.04
CA ARG A 91 18.74 14.80 -27.49
C ARG A 91 19.79 15.77 -28.00
N GLN A 92 20.64 15.30 -28.89
CA GLN A 92 21.71 16.11 -29.47
C GLN A 92 21.62 16.09 -31.01
N ALA A 93 21.40 17.27 -31.60
CA ALA A 93 21.50 17.39 -33.04
C ALA A 93 22.97 17.30 -33.49
N VAL A 94 23.22 16.56 -34.57
CA VAL A 94 24.53 16.38 -35.14
C VAL A 94 24.42 16.35 -36.65
N THR A 95 25.36 16.99 -37.38
CA THR A 95 25.46 16.96 -38.85
C THR A 95 26.52 15.96 -39.24
N VAL A 96 26.11 14.91 -39.95
CA VAL A 96 26.99 13.82 -40.41
C VAL A 96 27.45 14.10 -41.84
N THR A 97 28.77 14.13 -42.04
CA THR A 97 29.38 14.24 -43.37
C THR A 97 29.64 12.84 -43.92
N ALA A 98 29.34 12.63 -45.21
CA ALA A 98 29.58 11.35 -45.85
C ALA A 98 31.10 11.03 -45.92
N GLY A 99 31.43 9.80 -45.55
CA GLY A 99 32.82 9.32 -45.56
C GLY A 99 33.67 9.77 -44.37
N GLU A 100 33.13 10.62 -43.46
CA GLU A 100 33.88 11.17 -42.33
C GLU A 100 33.34 10.66 -40.99
N THR A 101 34.17 10.76 -39.95
CA THR A 101 33.77 10.53 -38.57
C THR A 101 33.49 11.86 -37.90
N THR A 102 32.23 12.12 -37.62
CA THR A 102 31.77 13.33 -36.91
C THR A 102 32.02 13.19 -35.41
N GLN A 103 32.85 14.07 -34.86
CA GLN A 103 33.12 14.14 -33.42
C GLN A 103 32.02 14.96 -32.73
N VAL A 104 31.30 14.36 -31.79
CA VAL A 104 30.31 15.07 -30.95
C VAL A 104 31.03 15.56 -29.70
N PRO A 105 30.77 16.80 -29.25
CA PRO A 105 31.23 17.28 -27.94
C PRO A 105 30.84 16.33 -26.80
N ASP A 106 31.58 16.36 -25.71
CA ASP A 106 31.28 15.54 -24.52
C ASP A 106 29.85 15.84 -24.04
N LEU A 107 29.02 14.77 -23.94
CA LEU A 107 27.63 14.86 -23.57
C LEU A 107 27.49 14.63 -22.06
N THR A 108 27.09 15.67 -21.34
CA THR A 108 26.78 15.55 -19.90
C THR A 108 25.40 14.98 -19.72
N VAL A 109 25.32 13.77 -19.18
CA VAL A 109 24.05 13.07 -18.90
C VAL A 109 23.77 13.23 -17.41
N LEU A 110 22.77 14.04 -17.10
CA LEU A 110 22.38 14.36 -15.72
C LEU A 110 21.63 13.16 -15.11
N GLU A 111 21.89 12.88 -13.85
CA GLU A 111 21.03 11.96 -13.11
C GLU A 111 19.62 12.54 -13.03
N ASN A 112 18.63 11.76 -13.44
CA ASN A 112 17.22 12.14 -13.35
C ASN A 112 16.48 11.14 -12.49
N ALA A 113 16.13 11.57 -11.30
CA ALA A 113 15.26 10.79 -10.41
C ALA A 113 13.85 10.56 -11.01
N GLU A 114 13.43 11.38 -11.97
CA GLU A 114 12.09 11.32 -12.57
C GLU A 114 11.86 10.11 -13.52
N GLN A 115 12.92 9.55 -14.09
CA GLN A 115 12.77 8.36 -14.96
C GLN A 115 12.73 7.02 -14.21
N LEU A 116 12.81 7.02 -12.87
CA LEU A 116 12.74 5.82 -12.04
C LEU A 116 11.30 5.36 -11.74
N GLU A 117 10.28 6.01 -12.30
CA GLU A 117 8.88 5.73 -11.95
C GLU A 117 8.38 4.31 -12.27
N GLU A 118 9.11 3.51 -13.06
CA GLU A 118 8.60 2.17 -13.41
C GLU A 118 9.67 1.10 -13.61
N VAL A 119 10.93 1.40 -13.33
CA VAL A 119 11.93 0.34 -13.25
C VAL A 119 12.05 -0.06 -11.80
N VAL A 120 11.35 -1.11 -11.41
CA VAL A 120 11.76 -1.92 -10.28
C VAL A 120 13.22 -2.26 -10.53
N VAL A 121 14.13 -1.57 -9.84
CA VAL A 121 15.56 -1.88 -9.91
C VAL A 121 15.74 -3.24 -9.24
N GLU A 122 15.50 -4.29 -10.01
CA GLU A 122 15.88 -5.64 -9.60
C GLU A 122 17.40 -5.68 -9.49
N GLY A 123 17.88 -5.77 -8.27
CA GLY A 123 19.32 -5.88 -8.00
C GLY A 123 19.76 -5.33 -6.66
N LYS A 124 19.02 -4.43 -6.06
CA LYS A 124 19.31 -3.99 -4.69
C LYS A 124 18.43 -4.76 -3.70
N ASN A 125 18.93 -5.84 -3.13
CA ASN A 125 18.33 -6.50 -1.97
C ASN A 125 18.40 -5.57 -0.75
N THR A 126 17.61 -4.50 -0.73
CA THR A 126 17.57 -3.52 0.35
C THR A 126 16.15 -3.24 0.80
N TYR A 127 16.00 -2.93 2.07
CA TYR A 127 14.70 -2.52 2.66
C TYR A 127 14.42 -1.02 2.46
N LYS A 128 15.36 -0.26 1.89
CA LYS A 128 15.22 1.16 1.59
C LYS A 128 14.48 1.38 0.28
N THR A 129 13.70 2.45 0.24
CA THR A 129 13.05 3.01 -0.97
C THR A 129 13.28 4.52 -0.96
N ASP A 130 13.71 5.08 -2.09
CA ASP A 130 14.08 6.49 -2.22
C ASP A 130 12.96 7.37 -2.77
N ILE A 131 12.04 6.78 -3.55
CA ILE A 131 11.04 7.51 -4.32
C ILE A 131 9.65 6.97 -3.97
N PRO A 132 8.66 7.84 -3.73
CA PRO A 132 7.27 7.42 -3.56
C PRO A 132 6.72 6.82 -4.85
N SER A 133 5.63 6.05 -4.78
CA SER A 133 4.95 5.60 -5.98
C SER A 133 4.24 6.76 -6.70
N SER A 134 3.99 6.60 -8.00
CA SER A 134 3.17 7.54 -8.78
C SER A 134 1.77 7.71 -8.20
N SER A 135 1.25 6.70 -7.50
CA SER A 135 -0.05 6.78 -6.83
C SER A 135 -0.10 7.75 -5.67
N LEU A 136 1.04 8.15 -5.07
CA LEU A 136 1.12 9.25 -4.11
C LEU A 136 1.13 10.64 -4.77
N ARG A 137 1.18 10.74 -6.11
CA ARG A 137 1.18 11.99 -6.89
C ARG A 137 2.39 12.89 -6.64
N LEU A 138 3.36 12.45 -5.83
CA LEU A 138 4.59 13.18 -5.50
C LEU A 138 5.71 12.75 -6.45
N LYS A 139 6.46 13.73 -6.97
CA LYS A 139 7.68 13.49 -7.75
C LYS A 139 8.97 13.69 -6.94
N THR A 140 8.84 14.31 -5.78
CA THR A 140 9.97 14.67 -4.90
C THR A 140 10.48 13.43 -4.16
N PRO A 141 11.82 13.18 -4.14
CA PRO A 141 12.40 12.08 -3.37
C PRO A 141 12.01 12.13 -1.89
N LEU A 142 11.85 10.95 -1.26
CA LEU A 142 11.41 10.84 0.14
C LEU A 142 12.31 11.60 1.12
N LEU A 143 13.60 11.75 0.82
CA LEU A 143 14.56 12.56 1.60
C LEU A 143 14.14 14.02 1.67
N GLU A 144 13.53 14.55 0.60
CA GLU A 144 13.24 15.97 0.42
C GLU A 144 11.79 16.35 0.76
N VAL A 145 10.87 15.39 0.75
CA VAL A 145 9.44 15.62 1.08
C VAL A 145 9.30 16.10 2.52
N PRO A 146 8.59 17.22 2.80
CA PRO A 146 8.39 17.73 4.15
C PRO A 146 7.31 16.94 4.92
N GLN A 147 7.44 15.62 4.97
CA GLN A 147 6.51 14.72 5.67
C GLN A 147 7.18 13.38 5.96
N ASN A 148 6.83 12.74 7.07
CA ASN A 148 7.27 11.38 7.36
C ASN A 148 6.48 10.39 6.51
N ILE A 149 7.13 9.78 5.52
CA ILE A 149 6.58 8.71 4.67
C ILE A 149 7.49 7.49 4.81
N GLN A 150 6.91 6.35 5.19
CA GLN A 150 7.62 5.09 5.37
C GLN A 150 7.12 4.05 4.38
N VAL A 151 8.04 3.32 3.76
CA VAL A 151 7.70 2.34 2.72
C VAL A 151 8.10 0.94 3.18
N VAL A 152 7.16 0.02 3.18
CA VAL A 152 7.38 -1.42 3.38
C VAL A 152 7.39 -2.06 2.00
N ASN A 153 8.57 -2.42 1.52
CA ASN A 153 8.74 -2.94 0.17
C ASN A 153 8.59 -4.47 0.11
N ARG A 154 8.46 -5.01 -1.11
CA ARG A 154 8.29 -6.44 -1.39
C ARG A 154 9.37 -7.31 -0.73
N GLN A 155 10.66 -6.86 -0.74
CA GLN A 155 11.75 -7.64 -0.18
C GLN A 155 11.58 -7.87 1.33
N LEU A 156 11.21 -6.83 2.06
CA LEU A 156 10.96 -6.91 3.51
C LEU A 156 9.77 -7.80 3.83
N LEU A 157 8.67 -7.68 3.04
CA LEU A 157 7.48 -8.54 3.20
C LEU A 157 7.82 -10.02 2.97
N ALA A 158 8.63 -10.30 1.95
CA ALA A 158 9.05 -11.66 1.61
C ALA A 158 9.97 -12.27 2.67
N ASP A 159 10.97 -11.52 3.17
CA ASP A 159 11.91 -12.01 4.19
C ASP A 159 11.20 -12.33 5.52
N GLN A 160 10.13 -11.61 5.84
CA GLN A 160 9.29 -11.87 7.01
C GLN A 160 8.15 -12.89 6.75
N GLN A 161 7.95 -13.35 5.51
CA GLN A 161 6.83 -14.19 5.09
C GLN A 161 5.48 -13.65 5.56
N ILE A 162 5.23 -12.35 5.36
CA ILE A 162 3.96 -11.71 5.65
C ILE A 162 3.02 -11.98 4.46
N PHE A 163 1.85 -12.56 4.71
CA PHE A 163 0.93 -12.98 3.67
C PHE A 163 -0.23 -12.00 3.42
N ASP A 164 -0.64 -11.26 4.44
CA ASP A 164 -1.70 -10.27 4.34
C ASP A 164 -1.45 -9.04 5.24
N MET A 165 -2.29 -8.02 5.11
CA MET A 165 -2.17 -6.77 5.86
C MET A 165 -2.33 -6.92 7.38
N LEU A 166 -2.94 -8.00 7.86
CA LEU A 166 -3.19 -8.25 9.28
C LEU A 166 -1.97 -8.84 10.00
N GLU A 167 -1.06 -9.51 9.28
CA GLU A 167 -0.06 -10.38 9.88
C GLU A 167 1.20 -9.71 10.43
N GLY A 168 1.50 -8.49 10.12
CA GLY A 168 2.75 -7.94 10.66
C GLY A 168 3.35 -6.78 9.89
N VAL A 169 2.65 -6.26 8.90
CA VAL A 169 3.04 -5.05 8.18
C VAL A 169 3.31 -3.90 9.15
N SER A 170 2.47 -3.75 10.20
CA SER A 170 2.60 -2.71 11.23
C SER A 170 3.94 -2.73 11.98
N ARG A 171 4.61 -3.88 12.09
CA ARG A 171 5.92 -4.01 12.77
C ARG A 171 7.07 -3.36 12.02
N ASN A 172 6.85 -2.92 10.79
CA ASN A 172 7.86 -2.33 9.94
C ASN A 172 7.80 -0.80 9.87
N VAL A 173 6.93 -0.17 10.66
CA VAL A 173 6.69 1.28 10.65
C VAL A 173 6.54 1.79 12.09
N SER A 174 7.18 2.91 12.43
CA SER A 174 7.09 3.51 13.76
C SER A 174 5.66 3.93 14.11
N GLY A 175 5.23 3.62 15.33
CA GLY A 175 3.96 4.06 15.88
C GLY A 175 2.70 3.48 15.25
N VAL A 176 2.84 2.50 14.34
CA VAL A 176 1.68 1.80 13.78
C VAL A 176 1.37 0.58 14.64
N THR A 177 0.14 0.51 15.12
CA THR A 177 -0.37 -0.63 15.90
C THR A 177 -1.54 -1.27 15.16
N ARG A 178 -1.61 -2.60 15.23
CA ARG A 178 -2.76 -3.35 14.71
C ARG A 178 -3.82 -3.40 15.80
N GLN A 179 -5.04 -3.01 15.43
CA GLN A 179 -6.23 -3.40 16.15
C GLN A 179 -6.90 -4.51 15.36
N GLU A 180 -6.81 -5.72 15.85
CA GLU A 180 -7.59 -6.81 15.30
C GLU A 180 -9.03 -6.62 15.74
N HIS A 181 -9.91 -6.37 14.79
CA HIS A 181 -11.32 -6.25 15.07
C HIS A 181 -12.10 -7.42 14.46
N TRP A 182 -11.71 -7.85 13.25
CA TRP A 182 -12.20 -9.09 12.62
C TRP A 182 -11.14 -9.56 11.64
N ASP A 183 -11.11 -10.86 11.39
CA ASP A 183 -10.05 -11.48 10.58
C ASP A 183 -10.05 -11.12 9.08
N ASN A 184 -11.06 -10.40 8.62
CA ASN A 184 -11.22 -10.02 7.21
C ASN A 184 -10.91 -8.54 6.94
N TYR A 185 -10.60 -7.76 7.96
CA TYR A 185 -10.57 -6.32 7.86
C TYR A 185 -9.35 -5.73 8.60
N ALA A 186 -8.46 -5.07 7.86
CA ALA A 186 -7.29 -4.43 8.44
C ALA A 186 -7.66 -3.12 9.14
N ARG A 187 -7.53 -3.10 10.48
CA ARG A 187 -7.65 -1.90 11.28
C ARG A 187 -6.32 -1.55 11.89
N LEU A 188 -5.71 -0.49 11.37
CA LEU A 188 -4.44 0.02 11.87
C LEU A 188 -4.67 1.38 12.53
N ASN A 189 -3.97 1.61 13.63
CA ASN A 189 -3.90 2.90 14.30
C ASN A 189 -2.49 3.49 14.17
N MET A 190 -2.42 4.79 14.06
CA MET A 190 -1.19 5.56 14.00
C MET A 190 -1.46 6.93 14.64
N ARG A 191 -0.53 7.43 15.45
CA ARG A 191 -0.65 8.77 16.05
C ARG A 191 -1.99 9.04 16.74
N GLY A 192 -2.53 8.02 17.45
CA GLY A 192 -3.72 8.15 18.28
C GLY A 192 -5.07 8.05 17.56
N SER A 193 -5.12 7.74 16.26
CA SER A 193 -6.37 7.45 15.56
C SER A 193 -6.21 6.45 14.43
N ARG A 194 -7.35 6.00 13.87
CA ARG A 194 -7.40 5.01 12.80
C ARG A 194 -6.78 5.55 11.52
N VAL A 195 -6.04 4.70 10.83
CA VAL A 195 -5.39 4.99 9.55
C VAL A 195 -6.34 4.66 8.40
N ALA A 196 -6.50 5.57 7.44
CA ALA A 196 -7.32 5.31 6.26
C ALA A 196 -6.61 4.34 5.28
N PRO A 197 -7.26 3.27 4.80
CA PRO A 197 -6.73 2.41 3.75
C PRO A 197 -6.87 3.06 2.36
N PHE A 198 -5.77 3.08 1.61
CA PHE A 198 -5.74 3.44 0.20
C PHE A 198 -5.22 2.27 -0.63
N ARG A 199 -5.69 2.15 -1.86
CA ARG A 199 -5.15 1.24 -2.87
C ARG A 199 -4.91 2.02 -4.16
N ASN A 200 -3.67 2.00 -4.66
CA ASN A 200 -3.24 2.75 -5.84
C ASN A 200 -3.71 4.23 -5.85
N GLY A 201 -3.65 4.88 -4.68
CA GLY A 201 -4.02 6.28 -4.52
C GLY A 201 -5.52 6.57 -4.34
N MET A 202 -6.39 5.55 -4.28
CA MET A 202 -7.82 5.69 -4.00
C MET A 202 -8.15 5.33 -2.56
N ASN A 203 -8.92 6.19 -1.87
CA ASN A 203 -9.39 5.94 -0.51
C ASN A 203 -10.48 4.86 -0.51
N VAL A 204 -10.08 3.62 -0.20
CA VAL A 204 -10.98 2.45 -0.19
C VAL A 204 -11.64 2.22 1.16
N GLN A 205 -11.47 3.10 2.14
CA GLN A 205 -12.09 2.98 3.45
C GLN A 205 -13.61 2.90 3.33
N SER A 206 -14.19 1.89 3.95
CA SER A 206 -15.63 1.76 4.17
C SER A 206 -15.92 1.58 5.65
N THR A 207 -17.17 1.51 6.05
CA THR A 207 -17.59 1.34 7.46
C THR A 207 -16.98 0.06 8.02
N TRP A 208 -17.14 -1.06 7.29
CA TRP A 208 -16.67 -2.40 7.67
C TRP A 208 -16.10 -3.11 6.43
N GLY A 209 -14.86 -2.83 6.10
CA GLY A 209 -14.17 -3.34 4.93
C GLY A 209 -13.18 -2.30 4.41
N PRO A 210 -12.53 -2.50 3.27
CA PRO A 210 -12.58 -3.69 2.41
C PRO A 210 -11.91 -4.92 3.04
N LEU A 211 -12.00 -6.08 2.36
CA LEU A 211 -11.22 -7.26 2.70
C LEU A 211 -9.73 -6.91 2.73
N ALA A 212 -9.02 -7.35 3.77
CA ALA A 212 -7.59 -7.15 3.90
C ALA A 212 -6.87 -7.75 2.66
N GLU A 213 -6.01 -6.94 2.04
CA GLU A 213 -5.31 -7.32 0.83
C GLU A 213 -4.37 -8.50 1.06
N ASP A 214 -4.39 -9.45 0.13
CA ASP A 214 -3.36 -10.45 0.01
C ASP A 214 -2.07 -9.86 -0.59
N LEU A 215 -0.93 -10.12 0.04
CA LEU A 215 0.33 -9.50 -0.37
C LEU A 215 0.97 -10.14 -1.62
N SER A 216 0.42 -11.23 -2.17
CA SER A 216 0.91 -11.79 -3.44
C SER A 216 0.81 -10.81 -4.61
N MET A 217 -0.18 -9.94 -4.60
CA MET A 217 -0.40 -8.92 -5.63
C MET A 217 0.22 -7.55 -5.32
N VAL A 218 0.86 -7.39 -4.16
CA VAL A 218 1.35 -6.11 -3.65
C VAL A 218 2.84 -5.93 -3.95
N GLU A 219 3.20 -4.77 -4.47
CA GLU A 219 4.59 -4.37 -4.71
C GLU A 219 5.20 -3.70 -3.48
N ARG A 220 4.44 -2.80 -2.83
CA ARG A 220 4.85 -2.10 -1.61
C ARG A 220 3.65 -1.50 -0.90
N ILE A 221 3.86 -1.11 0.35
CA ILE A 221 2.89 -0.40 1.17
C ILE A 221 3.56 0.88 1.66
N GLU A 222 2.90 2.01 1.42
CA GLU A 222 3.40 3.34 1.77
C GLU A 222 2.57 3.89 2.92
N PHE A 223 3.21 4.22 4.03
CA PHE A 223 2.57 4.86 5.19
C PHE A 223 2.89 6.35 5.16
N VAL A 224 1.86 7.16 4.93
CA VAL A 224 1.94 8.63 4.95
C VAL A 224 1.39 9.09 6.28
N LYS A 225 2.25 9.69 7.11
CA LYS A 225 1.93 10.06 8.49
C LYS A 225 1.44 11.50 8.57
N GLY A 226 0.36 11.72 9.32
CA GLY A 226 -0.33 13.00 9.37
C GLY A 226 -1.29 13.24 8.20
N PRO A 227 -2.05 14.33 8.21
CA PRO A 227 -2.91 14.71 7.10
C PRO A 227 -2.13 14.78 5.80
N ALA A 228 -2.75 14.45 4.71
CA ALA A 228 -2.13 14.52 3.40
C ALA A 228 -3.13 15.14 2.43
N GLY A 229 -3.36 16.43 2.58
CA GLY A 229 -4.37 17.18 1.84
C GLY A 229 -4.23 17.08 0.32
N PHE A 230 -3.03 16.77 -0.19
CA PHE A 230 -2.81 16.50 -1.61
C PHE A 230 -3.41 15.16 -2.07
N MET A 231 -3.70 14.22 -1.15
CA MET A 231 -4.26 12.91 -1.45
C MET A 231 -5.64 12.70 -0.82
N MET A 232 -5.81 13.12 0.42
CA MET A 232 -6.95 12.79 1.25
C MET A 232 -8.03 13.87 1.16
N ALA A 233 -9.19 13.52 0.62
CA ALA A 233 -10.32 14.43 0.55
C ALA A 233 -10.89 14.72 1.93
N ASN A 234 -11.12 13.67 2.72
CA ASN A 234 -11.58 13.71 4.09
C ASN A 234 -11.06 12.46 4.81
N GLY A 235 -10.88 12.53 6.11
CA GLY A 235 -10.43 11.41 6.93
C GLY A 235 -9.68 11.85 8.18
N GLU A 236 -9.28 10.89 8.98
CA GLU A 236 -8.57 11.10 10.23
C GLU A 236 -7.20 11.77 10.01
N PRO A 237 -6.79 12.69 10.89
CA PRO A 237 -5.54 13.44 10.73
C PRO A 237 -4.28 12.62 11.03
N SER A 238 -4.40 11.37 11.44
CA SER A 238 -3.28 10.46 11.67
C SER A 238 -2.56 10.07 10.39
N GLY A 239 -3.26 10.05 9.25
CA GLY A 239 -2.73 9.69 7.95
C GLY A 239 -3.40 8.48 7.30
N PHE A 240 -2.69 7.88 6.35
CA PHE A 240 -3.18 6.74 5.60
C PHE A 240 -2.05 5.76 5.25
N TYR A 241 -2.41 4.53 4.93
CA TYR A 241 -1.51 3.64 4.20
C TYR A 241 -2.02 3.41 2.77
N ASN A 242 -1.09 3.27 1.83
CA ASN A 242 -1.39 3.07 0.41
C ASN A 242 -0.80 1.74 -0.06
N VAL A 243 -1.66 0.81 -0.42
CA VAL A 243 -1.27 -0.46 -1.03
C VAL A 243 -1.03 -0.24 -2.52
N VAL A 244 0.19 -0.43 -2.96
CA VAL A 244 0.59 -0.32 -4.37
C VAL A 244 0.65 -1.72 -4.97
N THR A 245 -0.21 -2.00 -5.94
CA THR A 245 -0.27 -3.31 -6.61
C THR A 245 0.84 -3.43 -7.66
N LYS A 246 1.25 -4.68 -7.92
CA LYS A 246 2.26 -5.01 -8.93
C LYS A 246 1.79 -4.63 -10.33
N LYS A 247 2.65 -3.99 -11.12
CA LYS A 247 2.41 -3.60 -12.51
C LYS A 247 3.28 -4.42 -13.46
N PRO A 248 2.89 -4.54 -14.75
CA PRO A 248 3.75 -5.15 -15.77
C PRO A 248 5.04 -4.35 -15.95
N THR A 249 6.18 -5.03 -15.91
CA THR A 249 7.50 -4.41 -16.14
C THR A 249 7.99 -4.57 -17.58
N GLY A 250 7.40 -5.52 -18.33
CA GLY A 250 7.85 -5.89 -19.67
C GLY A 250 9.07 -6.82 -19.69
N VAL A 251 9.53 -7.25 -18.53
CA VAL A 251 10.53 -8.31 -18.39
C VAL A 251 9.82 -9.65 -18.28
N THR A 252 10.09 -10.59 -19.18
CA THR A 252 9.49 -11.94 -19.10
C THR A 252 10.11 -12.70 -17.97
N ARG A 253 9.31 -13.06 -16.98
CA ARG A 253 9.72 -13.80 -15.77
C ARG A 253 8.51 -14.42 -15.09
N GLY A 254 8.76 -15.47 -14.34
CA GLY A 254 7.78 -16.09 -13.46
C GLY A 254 8.37 -16.41 -12.10
N GLU A 255 7.53 -16.42 -11.08
CA GLU A 255 7.86 -16.87 -9.74
C GLU A 255 6.68 -17.67 -9.19
N ALA A 256 6.94 -18.93 -8.80
CA ALA A 256 5.99 -19.76 -8.08
C ALA A 256 6.50 -19.98 -6.67
N THR A 257 5.61 -19.85 -5.67
CA THR A 257 5.95 -20.11 -4.27
C THR A 257 4.93 -21.05 -3.64
N PHE A 258 5.43 -22.01 -2.88
CA PHE A 258 4.61 -22.88 -2.03
C PHE A 258 5.06 -22.74 -0.59
N ALA A 259 4.11 -22.63 0.34
CA ALA A 259 4.39 -22.51 1.76
C ALA A 259 3.50 -23.44 2.58
N VAL A 260 4.07 -24.02 3.62
CA VAL A 260 3.37 -24.78 4.65
C VAL A 260 3.68 -24.19 6.01
N GLY A 261 2.77 -24.26 6.94
CA GLY A 261 3.00 -23.71 8.28
C GLY A 261 2.11 -24.36 9.34
N SER A 262 2.32 -23.92 10.57
CA SER A 262 1.48 -24.28 11.71
C SER A 262 0.01 -23.97 11.42
N PHE A 263 -0.88 -24.67 12.10
CA PHE A 263 -2.34 -24.49 12.01
C PHE A 263 -2.87 -24.79 10.60
N ASP A 264 -2.42 -25.91 10.03
CA ASP A 264 -2.87 -26.41 8.72
C ASP A 264 -2.78 -25.36 7.61
N THR A 265 -1.73 -24.52 7.67
CA THR A 265 -1.51 -23.48 6.66
C THR A 265 -0.83 -24.08 5.43
N TYR A 266 -1.52 -24.00 4.30
CA TYR A 266 -1.03 -24.37 2.97
C TYR A 266 -1.30 -23.19 2.03
N ARG A 267 -0.25 -22.72 1.35
CA ARG A 267 -0.36 -21.56 0.47
C ARG A 267 0.45 -21.75 -0.80
N ALA A 268 -0.13 -21.42 -1.94
CA ALA A 268 0.55 -21.38 -3.23
C ALA A 268 0.36 -20.02 -3.88
N THR A 269 1.41 -19.48 -4.50
CA THR A 269 1.33 -18.23 -5.27
C THR A 269 2.02 -18.38 -6.62
N LEU A 270 1.53 -17.65 -7.61
CA LEU A 270 2.12 -17.54 -8.94
C LEU A 270 2.16 -16.07 -9.35
N ASP A 271 3.31 -15.57 -9.77
CA ASP A 271 3.53 -14.21 -10.29
C ASP A 271 4.16 -14.32 -11.67
N LEU A 272 3.42 -13.96 -12.70
CA LEU A 272 3.86 -13.96 -14.10
C LEU A 272 3.94 -12.53 -14.62
N ASP A 273 5.03 -12.14 -15.23
CA ASP A 273 5.26 -10.83 -15.83
C ASP A 273 5.82 -11.01 -17.24
N GLY A 274 5.41 -10.18 -18.20
CA GLY A 274 5.90 -10.33 -19.54
C GLY A 274 5.24 -9.44 -20.59
N LYS A 275 5.45 -9.84 -21.84
CA LYS A 275 4.99 -9.17 -23.05
C LYS A 275 3.99 -10.05 -23.77
N LEU A 276 2.88 -9.48 -24.21
CA LEU A 276 1.89 -10.13 -25.05
C LEU A 276 2.06 -9.80 -26.54
N SER A 277 2.80 -8.73 -26.87
CA SER A 277 3.07 -8.34 -28.25
C SER A 277 4.59 -8.29 -28.55
N GLN A 278 4.98 -8.56 -29.79
CA GLN A 278 6.39 -8.54 -30.22
C GLN A 278 6.99 -7.13 -30.22
N ASP A 279 6.16 -6.10 -30.42
CA ASP A 279 6.57 -4.70 -30.42
C ASP A 279 6.71 -4.09 -29.01
N ASN A 280 6.52 -4.90 -27.94
CA ASN A 280 6.58 -4.51 -26.55
C ASN A 280 5.53 -3.45 -26.14
N ARG A 281 4.45 -3.29 -26.90
CA ARG A 281 3.38 -2.34 -26.56
C ARG A 281 2.36 -2.93 -25.61
N LEU A 282 2.07 -4.22 -25.73
CA LEU A 282 1.13 -4.90 -24.84
C LEU A 282 1.88 -5.74 -23.81
N LEU A 283 1.78 -5.35 -22.56
CA LEU A 283 2.44 -5.99 -21.40
C LEU A 283 1.39 -6.59 -20.48
N TYR A 284 1.74 -7.64 -19.76
CA TYR A 284 0.86 -8.26 -18.78
C TYR A 284 1.58 -8.57 -17.48
N ARG A 285 0.81 -8.63 -16.40
CA ARG A 285 1.19 -9.29 -15.16
C ARG A 285 0.00 -10.06 -14.61
N LEU A 286 0.23 -11.25 -14.09
CA LEU A 286 -0.79 -12.08 -13.47
C LEU A 286 -0.29 -12.55 -12.13
N ASN A 287 -1.01 -12.24 -11.07
CA ASN A 287 -0.80 -12.80 -9.74
C ASN A 287 -1.96 -13.71 -9.38
N VAL A 288 -1.64 -14.93 -8.93
CA VAL A 288 -2.62 -15.91 -8.46
C VAL A 288 -2.17 -16.42 -7.09
N MET A 289 -3.11 -16.58 -6.18
CA MET A 289 -2.87 -17.13 -4.86
C MET A 289 -4.02 -18.04 -4.45
N GLY A 290 -3.69 -19.17 -3.83
CA GLY A 290 -4.61 -20.03 -3.11
C GLY A 290 -4.07 -20.38 -1.73
N GLN A 291 -4.94 -20.36 -0.72
CA GLN A 291 -4.60 -20.63 0.66
C GLN A 291 -5.70 -21.41 1.36
N SER A 292 -5.31 -22.48 2.07
CA SER A 292 -6.10 -23.09 3.14
C SER A 292 -5.38 -22.83 4.45
N LYS A 293 -6.09 -22.32 5.46
CA LYS A 293 -5.49 -21.93 6.74
C LYS A 293 -6.47 -22.17 7.88
N GLY A 294 -6.06 -22.95 8.84
CA GLY A 294 -6.70 -23.03 10.16
C GLY A 294 -6.24 -21.88 11.08
N SER A 295 -6.49 -22.03 12.35
CA SER A 295 -6.13 -21.08 13.39
C SER A 295 -5.53 -21.82 14.60
N HIS A 296 -4.80 -21.08 15.44
CA HIS A 296 -4.44 -21.58 16.78
C HIS A 296 -5.67 -21.66 17.71
N ARG A 297 -6.74 -20.96 17.37
CA ARG A 297 -8.02 -21.05 18.07
C ARG A 297 -8.84 -22.20 17.50
N ASP A 298 -9.54 -22.89 18.38
CA ASP A 298 -10.31 -24.08 18.02
C ASP A 298 -11.40 -23.73 16.98
N PHE A 299 -11.57 -24.58 15.98
CA PHE A 299 -12.61 -24.50 14.93
C PHE A 299 -12.56 -23.25 14.02
N GLU A 300 -11.56 -22.42 14.15
CA GLU A 300 -11.40 -21.26 13.28
C GLU A 300 -10.57 -21.58 12.02
N PHE A 301 -10.95 -20.96 10.93
CA PHE A 301 -10.27 -21.10 9.64
C PHE A 301 -10.46 -19.83 8.78
N ASN A 302 -9.58 -19.67 7.78
CA ASN A 302 -9.67 -18.61 6.79
C ASN A 302 -9.05 -19.08 5.46
N ASN A 303 -9.90 -19.63 4.58
CA ASN A 303 -9.51 -20.11 3.27
C ASN A 303 -9.69 -18.98 2.25
N ARG A 304 -8.65 -18.72 1.46
CA ARG A 304 -8.65 -17.57 0.53
C ARG A 304 -8.10 -17.97 -0.83
N TYR A 305 -8.58 -17.30 -1.87
CA TYR A 305 -7.89 -17.24 -3.16
C TYR A 305 -7.98 -15.85 -3.78
N THR A 306 -6.97 -15.50 -4.58
CA THR A 306 -6.85 -14.21 -5.25
C THR A 306 -6.41 -14.42 -6.68
N ILE A 307 -7.02 -13.68 -7.61
CA ILE A 307 -6.63 -13.62 -9.02
C ILE A 307 -6.54 -12.14 -9.38
N ALA A 308 -5.36 -11.69 -9.82
CA ALA A 308 -5.09 -10.28 -10.11
C ALA A 308 -4.34 -10.09 -11.44
N PRO A 309 -5.05 -10.12 -12.59
CA PRO A 309 -4.48 -9.77 -13.88
C PRO A 309 -4.33 -8.25 -14.04
N VAL A 310 -3.24 -7.84 -14.68
CA VAL A 310 -2.95 -6.47 -15.06
C VAL A 310 -2.47 -6.45 -16.50
N VAL A 311 -3.00 -5.56 -17.31
CA VAL A 311 -2.59 -5.35 -18.69
C VAL A 311 -2.23 -3.88 -18.89
N LYS A 312 -1.06 -3.63 -19.47
CA LYS A 312 -0.61 -2.27 -19.85
C LYS A 312 -0.43 -2.20 -21.36
N TYR A 313 -1.12 -1.26 -21.99
CA TYR A 313 -1.00 -0.97 -23.41
C TYR A 313 -0.31 0.38 -23.60
N LYS A 314 0.84 0.38 -24.28
CA LYS A 314 1.57 1.58 -24.69
C LYS A 314 1.06 2.00 -26.07
N ILE A 315 0.21 3.01 -26.13
CA ILE A 315 -0.31 3.55 -27.38
C ILE A 315 0.87 4.12 -28.20
N ASN A 316 1.75 4.84 -27.51
CA ASN A 316 3.03 5.35 -28.05
C ASN A 316 4.02 5.57 -26.88
N GLU A 317 5.17 6.19 -27.14
CA GLU A 317 6.21 6.48 -26.12
C GLU A 317 5.72 7.41 -25.00
N GLN A 318 4.69 8.22 -25.27
CA GLN A 318 4.17 9.25 -24.36
C GLN A 318 2.87 8.84 -23.67
N THR A 319 2.16 7.84 -24.22
CA THR A 319 0.80 7.53 -23.79
C THR A 319 0.64 6.05 -23.47
N SER A 320 0.14 5.75 -22.29
CA SER A 320 -0.18 4.38 -21.89
C SER A 320 -1.53 4.29 -21.16
N ILE A 321 -2.15 3.11 -21.25
CA ILE A 321 -3.33 2.73 -20.49
C ILE A 321 -3.00 1.44 -19.75
N THR A 322 -3.29 1.42 -18.44
CA THR A 322 -3.16 0.21 -17.61
C THR A 322 -4.53 -0.16 -17.08
N ALA A 323 -4.95 -1.40 -17.33
CA ALA A 323 -6.16 -1.98 -16.78
C ALA A 323 -5.80 -3.06 -15.77
N GLU A 324 -6.37 -2.97 -14.57
CA GLU A 324 -6.18 -3.94 -13.49
C GLU A 324 -7.53 -4.49 -13.06
N TYR A 325 -7.55 -5.76 -12.75
CA TYR A 325 -8.67 -6.39 -12.08
C TYR A 325 -8.14 -7.25 -10.93
N THR A 326 -8.84 -7.26 -9.81
CA THR A 326 -8.53 -8.16 -8.69
C THR A 326 -9.83 -8.77 -8.19
N TYR A 327 -9.80 -10.07 -8.05
CA TYR A 327 -10.82 -10.83 -7.33
C TYR A 327 -10.19 -11.51 -6.14
N GLN A 328 -10.78 -11.30 -4.97
CA GLN A 328 -10.42 -11.99 -3.73
C GLN A 328 -11.66 -12.71 -3.19
N TYR A 329 -11.48 -13.95 -2.83
CA TYR A 329 -12.47 -14.77 -2.13
C TYR A 329 -11.94 -15.11 -0.74
N SER A 330 -12.81 -15.10 0.25
CA SER A 330 -12.52 -15.60 1.58
C SER A 330 -13.70 -16.41 2.13
N GLN A 331 -13.43 -17.56 2.69
CA GLN A 331 -14.37 -18.33 3.50
C GLN A 331 -13.73 -18.54 4.87
N MET A 332 -14.41 -18.05 5.90
CA MET A 332 -13.85 -17.99 7.24
C MET A 332 -14.91 -18.31 8.29
N SER A 333 -14.48 -18.52 9.52
CA SER A 333 -15.38 -18.66 10.67
C SER A 333 -16.28 -17.42 10.84
N ALA A 334 -17.38 -17.55 11.59
CA ALA A 334 -18.27 -16.45 11.88
C ALA A 334 -17.49 -15.24 12.44
N ILE A 335 -17.86 -14.02 12.04
CA ILE A 335 -17.19 -12.82 12.48
C ILE A 335 -17.32 -12.67 14.00
N GLY A 336 -16.24 -12.27 14.69
CA GLY A 336 -16.18 -12.18 16.14
C GLY A 336 -15.82 -13.49 16.85
N SER A 337 -15.59 -14.58 16.11
CA SER A 337 -15.10 -15.85 16.66
C SER A 337 -13.81 -15.68 17.47
N ALA A 338 -12.93 -14.80 17.02
CA ALA A 338 -11.63 -14.53 17.63
C ALA A 338 -11.71 -13.80 18.98
N TYR A 339 -12.87 -13.27 19.39
CA TYR A 339 -13.04 -12.63 20.67
C TYR A 339 -13.32 -13.66 21.77
N VAL A 340 -12.54 -13.60 22.82
CA VAL A 340 -12.76 -14.40 24.04
C VAL A 340 -13.32 -13.48 25.12
N PHE A 341 -14.37 -13.91 25.82
CA PHE A 341 -15.03 -13.14 26.84
C PHE A 341 -14.85 -13.77 28.22
N ASP A 342 -14.63 -12.95 29.25
CA ASP A 342 -14.55 -13.39 30.63
C ASP A 342 -14.94 -12.24 31.59
N ALA A 343 -15.69 -12.57 32.65
CA ALA A 343 -16.04 -11.60 33.69
C ALA A 343 -14.90 -11.34 34.70
N ASN A 344 -13.92 -12.26 34.77
CA ASN A 344 -12.86 -12.22 35.79
C ASN A 344 -11.59 -11.49 35.32
N GLY A 345 -11.51 -11.06 34.07
CA GLY A 345 -10.37 -10.30 33.56
C GLY A 345 -9.88 -10.76 32.21
N LEU A 346 -8.85 -10.06 31.69
CA LEU A 346 -8.19 -10.37 30.43
C LEU A 346 -7.29 -11.61 30.55
N ALA A 347 -7.19 -12.36 29.45
CA ALA A 347 -6.29 -13.53 29.30
C ALA A 347 -6.51 -14.63 30.38
N LYS A 348 -7.71 -14.77 30.86
CA LYS A 348 -8.07 -15.83 31.84
C LYS A 348 -8.32 -17.18 31.16
N GLN A 349 -8.61 -17.17 29.86
CA GLN A 349 -8.83 -18.38 29.06
C GLN A 349 -7.54 -18.78 28.30
N PRO A 350 -7.40 -20.06 27.91
CA PRO A 350 -6.24 -20.50 27.12
C PRO A 350 -6.20 -19.83 25.74
N ARG A 351 -5.03 -19.81 25.10
CA ARG A 351 -4.80 -19.13 23.82
C ARG A 351 -5.62 -19.69 22.65
N ASN A 352 -5.98 -20.97 22.72
CA ASN A 352 -6.83 -21.62 21.71
C ASN A 352 -8.33 -21.41 21.94
N ALA A 353 -8.73 -20.71 22.99
CA ALA A 353 -10.14 -20.39 23.22
C ALA A 353 -10.70 -19.56 22.06
N THR A 354 -11.94 -19.81 21.73
CA THR A 354 -12.71 -19.12 20.68
C THR A 354 -14.12 -18.81 21.17
N ASN A 355 -14.75 -17.81 20.56
CA ASN A 355 -16.19 -17.56 20.73
C ASN A 355 -17.01 -18.32 19.67
N SER A 356 -16.37 -19.07 18.77
CA SER A 356 -17.03 -19.81 17.71
C SER A 356 -17.55 -21.17 18.19
N PHE A 357 -18.46 -21.74 17.39
CA PHE A 357 -18.93 -23.12 17.54
C PHE A 357 -18.65 -23.89 16.25
N ALA A 358 -18.28 -25.16 16.38
CA ALA A 358 -17.84 -25.99 15.26
C ALA A 358 -18.90 -26.20 14.17
N ASN A 359 -20.18 -26.08 14.52
CA ASN A 359 -21.33 -26.31 13.66
C ASN A 359 -22.08 -25.04 13.23
N LEU A 360 -21.44 -23.87 13.31
CA LEU A 360 -21.95 -22.64 12.72
C LEU A 360 -21.56 -22.52 11.24
N ASP A 361 -22.46 -21.91 10.47
CA ASP A 361 -22.19 -21.61 9.07
C ASP A 361 -21.01 -20.63 8.92
N PRO A 362 -20.15 -20.80 7.91
CA PRO A 362 -19.03 -19.89 7.65
C PRO A 362 -19.51 -18.55 7.11
N THR A 363 -18.68 -17.52 7.27
CA THR A 363 -18.80 -16.27 6.55
C THR A 363 -18.07 -16.38 5.21
N VAL A 364 -18.74 -15.98 4.12
CA VAL A 364 -18.22 -15.98 2.74
C VAL A 364 -18.15 -14.55 2.23
N ILE A 365 -17.00 -14.20 1.65
CA ILE A 365 -16.73 -12.87 1.13
C ILE A 365 -16.25 -12.95 -0.31
N HIS A 366 -16.83 -12.11 -1.16
CA HIS A 366 -16.41 -11.84 -2.53
C HIS A 366 -16.01 -10.37 -2.65
N ASP A 367 -14.77 -10.11 -3.00
CA ASP A 367 -14.24 -8.74 -3.18
C ASP A 367 -13.69 -8.59 -4.61
N HIS A 368 -14.24 -7.63 -5.34
CA HIS A 368 -13.85 -7.29 -6.70
C HIS A 368 -13.31 -5.86 -6.73
N SER A 369 -12.21 -5.65 -7.41
CA SER A 369 -11.74 -4.31 -7.73
C SER A 369 -11.24 -4.20 -9.17
N ALA A 370 -11.48 -3.06 -9.79
CA ALA A 370 -11.00 -2.75 -11.12
C ALA A 370 -10.41 -1.34 -11.15
N PHE A 371 -9.31 -1.16 -11.89
CA PHE A 371 -8.71 0.14 -12.16
C PHE A 371 -8.48 0.31 -13.66
N LEU A 372 -8.67 1.54 -14.12
CA LEU A 372 -8.24 1.99 -15.43
C LEU A 372 -7.38 3.23 -15.21
N ILE A 373 -6.09 3.16 -15.59
CA ILE A 373 -5.11 4.22 -15.39
C ILE A 373 -4.64 4.68 -16.77
N PHE A 374 -4.85 5.96 -17.07
CA PHE A 374 -4.38 6.64 -18.26
C PHE A 374 -3.21 7.55 -17.88
N GLU A 375 -2.09 7.48 -18.59
CA GLU A 375 -0.92 8.31 -18.40
C GLU A 375 -0.52 8.92 -19.75
N HIS A 376 -0.31 10.22 -19.77
CA HIS A 376 0.11 10.95 -20.96
C HIS A 376 1.17 11.99 -20.62
N GLN A 377 2.36 11.86 -21.21
CA GLN A 377 3.42 12.86 -21.15
C GLN A 377 3.12 13.96 -22.16
N ILE A 378 2.56 15.08 -21.69
CA ILE A 378 2.20 16.24 -22.54
C ILE A 378 3.45 16.89 -23.13
N SER A 379 4.50 17.02 -22.32
CA SER A 379 5.83 17.50 -22.67
C SER A 379 6.86 16.91 -21.71
N ASP A 380 8.14 17.19 -21.89
CA ASP A 380 9.19 16.70 -20.99
C ASP A 380 8.94 17.06 -19.51
N ASN A 381 8.27 18.18 -19.24
CA ASN A 381 8.02 18.69 -17.90
C ASN A 381 6.59 18.50 -17.40
N TRP A 382 5.63 18.06 -18.24
CA TRP A 382 4.22 18.00 -17.89
C TRP A 382 3.64 16.62 -18.18
N LYS A 383 3.04 16.01 -17.15
CA LYS A 383 2.37 14.69 -17.22
C LYS A 383 0.94 14.81 -16.74
N LEU A 384 0.02 14.26 -17.51
CA LEU A 384 -1.39 14.08 -17.16
C LEU A 384 -1.61 12.63 -16.72
N THR A 385 -2.29 12.44 -15.61
CA THR A 385 -2.75 11.13 -15.15
C THR A 385 -4.26 11.17 -14.91
N GLY A 386 -4.97 10.23 -15.51
CA GLY A 386 -6.38 9.97 -15.26
C GLY A 386 -6.55 8.57 -14.67
N GLN A 387 -7.44 8.40 -13.70
CA GLN A 387 -7.65 7.10 -13.07
C GLN A 387 -9.12 6.93 -12.71
N LEU A 388 -9.68 5.77 -13.06
CA LEU A 388 -10.99 5.30 -12.64
C LEU A 388 -10.82 4.04 -11.80
N ALA A 389 -11.64 3.89 -10.76
CA ALA A 389 -11.63 2.69 -9.94
C ALA A 389 -13.05 2.29 -9.52
N TYR A 390 -13.27 0.98 -9.46
CA TYR A 390 -14.51 0.36 -9.00
C TYR A 390 -14.18 -0.73 -7.98
N PHE A 391 -14.92 -0.74 -6.88
CA PHE A 391 -14.81 -1.76 -5.84
C PHE A 391 -16.20 -2.29 -5.50
N ASN A 392 -16.30 -3.60 -5.37
CA ASN A 392 -17.52 -4.29 -4.98
C ASN A 392 -17.17 -5.39 -3.98
N PHE A 393 -17.64 -5.24 -2.76
CA PHE A 393 -17.46 -6.19 -1.67
C PHE A 393 -18.83 -6.75 -1.28
N ASN A 394 -18.94 -8.06 -1.23
CA ASN A 394 -20.14 -8.76 -0.77
C ASN A 394 -19.76 -9.78 0.29
N GLN A 395 -20.51 -9.78 1.38
CA GLN A 395 -20.35 -10.69 2.50
C GLN A 395 -21.68 -11.34 2.82
N VAL A 396 -21.66 -12.65 3.02
CA VAL A 396 -22.79 -13.43 3.54
C VAL A 396 -22.29 -14.18 4.77
N GLY A 397 -22.89 -13.93 5.93
CA GLY A 397 -22.41 -14.54 7.14
C GLY A 397 -23.14 -14.12 8.41
N SER A 398 -22.45 -14.26 9.52
CA SER A 398 -22.97 -13.92 10.84
C SER A 398 -21.88 -13.38 11.75
N SER A 399 -22.26 -12.74 12.85
CA SER A 399 -21.35 -12.25 13.86
C SER A 399 -21.73 -12.75 15.26
N LEU A 400 -20.71 -13.11 16.01
CA LEU A 400 -20.80 -13.63 17.36
C LEU A 400 -20.48 -12.54 18.38
N TRP A 401 -21.34 -12.39 19.39
CA TRP A 401 -21.12 -11.42 20.44
C TRP A 401 -21.67 -11.91 21.79
N ALA A 402 -20.97 -11.64 22.88
CA ALA A 402 -21.46 -11.97 24.21
C ALA A 402 -22.39 -10.87 24.70
N ASP A 403 -23.58 -11.25 25.15
CA ASP A 403 -24.50 -10.39 25.85
C ASP A 403 -24.06 -10.20 27.31
N SER A 404 -23.69 -11.30 27.98
CA SER A 404 -23.13 -11.23 29.32
C SER A 404 -22.22 -12.40 29.63
N ALA A 405 -21.20 -12.16 30.46
CA ALA A 405 -20.35 -13.19 31.05
C ALA A 405 -20.54 -13.22 32.57
N LYS A 406 -20.47 -14.41 33.16
CA LYS A 406 -20.57 -14.62 34.61
C LYS A 406 -19.23 -15.09 35.18
N THR A 407 -18.99 -14.79 36.43
CA THR A 407 -17.77 -15.17 37.16
C THR A 407 -17.57 -16.69 37.30
N ASP A 408 -18.63 -17.48 37.11
CA ASP A 408 -18.59 -18.95 37.07
C ASP A 408 -18.25 -19.55 35.72
N GLY A 409 -17.92 -18.72 34.76
CA GLY A 409 -17.51 -19.10 33.40
C GLY A 409 -18.65 -19.21 32.37
N ARG A 410 -19.92 -19.05 32.79
CA ARG A 410 -21.04 -19.05 31.85
C ARG A 410 -21.03 -17.79 31.00
N ILE A 411 -21.16 -17.97 29.65
CA ILE A 411 -21.20 -16.89 28.67
C ILE A 411 -22.50 -17.03 27.87
N TYR A 412 -23.27 -15.96 27.87
CA TYR A 412 -24.52 -15.85 27.14
C TYR A 412 -24.25 -15.10 25.85
N SER A 413 -24.18 -15.83 24.72
CA SER A 413 -23.82 -15.26 23.42
C SER A 413 -25.00 -15.26 22.46
N TYR A 414 -24.93 -14.31 21.51
CA TYR A 414 -25.84 -14.21 20.38
C TYR A 414 -25.06 -14.40 19.08
N ASN A 415 -25.75 -14.94 18.07
CA ASN A 415 -25.29 -14.92 16.69
C ASN A 415 -26.26 -14.10 15.86
N GLY A 416 -25.81 -12.95 15.39
CA GLY A 416 -26.55 -12.04 14.56
C GLY A 416 -26.21 -12.22 13.09
N ILE A 417 -27.19 -12.09 12.18
CA ILE A 417 -26.92 -12.04 10.76
C ILE A 417 -25.97 -10.88 10.46
N TRP A 418 -25.02 -11.09 9.57
CA TRP A 418 -24.20 -10.04 9.00
C TRP A 418 -23.95 -10.29 7.52
N ASP A 419 -25.02 -10.04 6.74
CA ASP A 419 -24.88 -9.92 5.31
C ASP A 419 -24.59 -8.45 4.99
N ALA A 420 -23.57 -8.19 4.16
CA ALA A 420 -23.18 -6.83 3.83
C ALA A 420 -22.76 -6.69 2.37
N ALA A 421 -22.91 -5.50 1.84
CA ALA A 421 -22.37 -5.11 0.54
C ALA A 421 -21.80 -3.70 0.58
N ASN A 422 -20.65 -3.51 -0.08
CA ASN A 422 -20.05 -2.21 -0.31
C ASN A 422 -19.81 -2.02 -1.80
N GLU A 423 -20.26 -0.91 -2.35
CA GLU A 423 -19.94 -0.46 -3.70
C GLU A 423 -19.24 0.90 -3.62
N SER A 424 -18.07 1.01 -4.28
CA SER A 424 -17.34 2.28 -4.34
C SER A 424 -16.88 2.57 -5.76
N LYS A 425 -17.05 3.82 -6.18
CA LYS A 425 -16.68 4.34 -7.50
C LYS A 425 -15.83 5.58 -7.33
N PHE A 426 -14.69 5.61 -7.99
CA PHE A 426 -13.76 6.72 -7.90
C PHE A 426 -13.30 7.17 -9.28
N GLY A 427 -13.08 8.45 -9.40
CA GLY A 427 -12.43 9.09 -10.54
C GLY A 427 -11.44 10.13 -10.05
N GLN A 428 -10.29 10.19 -10.67
CA GLN A 428 -9.34 11.28 -10.46
C GLN A 428 -8.65 11.65 -11.76
N ILE A 429 -8.34 12.93 -11.88
CA ILE A 429 -7.51 13.45 -12.94
C ILE A 429 -6.57 14.50 -12.34
N PHE A 430 -5.30 14.40 -12.65
CA PHE A 430 -4.31 15.35 -12.15
C PHE A 430 -3.16 15.56 -13.13
N VAL A 431 -2.54 16.71 -13.01
CA VAL A 431 -1.37 17.13 -13.77
C VAL A 431 -0.22 17.36 -12.81
N ASN A 432 0.92 16.78 -13.12
CA ASN A 432 2.20 17.13 -12.53
C ASN A 432 3.00 17.94 -13.55
N GLY A 433 3.53 19.07 -13.12
CA GLY A 433 4.32 19.95 -14.01
C GLY A 433 5.52 20.56 -13.32
N GLU A 434 6.50 20.97 -14.13
CA GLU A 434 7.63 21.75 -13.66
C GLU A 434 7.83 22.96 -14.58
N VAL A 435 7.98 24.16 -13.98
CA VAL A 435 8.23 25.41 -14.68
C VAL A 435 9.22 26.25 -13.88
N THR A 436 10.06 27.03 -14.57
CA THR A 436 11.05 27.89 -13.92
C THR A 436 10.68 29.33 -14.14
N THR A 437 10.63 30.14 -13.07
CA THR A 437 10.41 31.57 -13.08
C THR A 437 11.59 32.27 -12.38
N GLY A 438 12.47 32.89 -13.17
CA GLY A 438 13.71 33.45 -12.64
C GLY A 438 14.56 32.40 -11.93
N PRO A 439 14.93 32.58 -10.65
CA PRO A 439 15.75 31.61 -9.90
C PRO A 439 14.94 30.52 -9.23
N VAL A 440 13.60 30.50 -9.40
CA VAL A 440 12.70 29.56 -8.71
C VAL A 440 12.21 28.47 -9.65
N VAL A 441 12.34 27.23 -9.25
CA VAL A 441 11.71 26.11 -9.93
C VAL A 441 10.42 25.75 -9.19
N HIS A 442 9.30 25.71 -9.90
CA HIS A 442 7.99 25.34 -9.40
C HIS A 442 7.68 23.91 -9.79
N ARG A 443 7.36 23.07 -8.83
CA ARG A 443 6.77 21.74 -9.06
C ARG A 443 5.30 21.78 -8.71
N ILE A 444 4.49 21.78 -9.75
CA ILE A 444 3.04 21.99 -9.65
C ILE A 444 2.32 20.64 -9.71
N LEU A 445 1.39 20.43 -8.78
CA LEU A 445 0.40 19.38 -8.81
C LEU A 445 -0.99 20.04 -8.73
N GLY A 446 -1.84 19.78 -9.71
CA GLY A 446 -3.24 20.22 -9.68
C GLY A 446 -4.15 19.07 -10.10
N GLY A 447 -5.31 18.94 -9.44
CA GLY A 447 -6.18 17.83 -9.77
C GLY A 447 -7.58 17.91 -9.18
N LEU A 448 -8.42 16.99 -9.67
CA LEU A 448 -9.80 16.78 -9.28
C LEU A 448 -9.98 15.33 -8.87
N ASP A 449 -10.59 15.12 -7.70
CA ASP A 449 -10.97 13.81 -7.18
C ASP A 449 -12.49 13.71 -7.03
N LEU A 450 -13.05 12.58 -7.44
CA LEU A 450 -14.45 12.24 -7.30
C LEU A 450 -14.56 10.89 -6.59
N GLY A 451 -15.51 10.75 -5.69
CA GLY A 451 -15.77 9.47 -5.04
C GLY A 451 -17.24 9.31 -4.66
N ASN A 452 -17.70 8.08 -4.77
CA ASN A 452 -19.00 7.65 -4.27
C ASN A 452 -18.82 6.28 -3.62
N LYS A 453 -19.24 6.16 -2.38
CA LYS A 453 -19.18 4.94 -1.57
C LYS A 453 -20.56 4.65 -1.02
N LYS A 454 -20.95 3.39 -1.03
CA LYS A 454 -22.21 2.93 -0.44
C LYS A 454 -21.99 1.59 0.24
N TYR A 455 -22.20 1.55 1.53
CA TYR A 455 -22.22 0.34 2.33
C TYR A 455 -23.63 0.07 2.83
N MET A 456 -24.05 -1.18 2.86
CA MET A 456 -25.31 -1.60 3.47
C MET A 456 -25.10 -2.94 4.16
N ALA A 457 -25.80 -3.16 5.29
CA ALA A 457 -25.74 -4.41 6.02
C ALA A 457 -27.10 -4.78 6.62
N ASP A 458 -27.39 -6.08 6.65
CA ASP A 458 -28.47 -6.63 7.45
C ASP A 458 -27.90 -7.02 8.83
N TRP A 459 -28.47 -6.41 9.86
CA TRP A 459 -28.23 -6.72 11.27
C TRP A 459 -29.55 -6.96 12.00
N GLY A 460 -30.63 -7.20 11.27
CA GLY A 460 -31.99 -7.24 11.77
C GLY A 460 -32.39 -8.55 12.47
N GLN A 461 -31.59 -9.62 12.32
CA GLN A 461 -31.88 -10.93 12.90
C GLN A 461 -30.77 -11.32 13.88
N SER A 462 -31.14 -11.69 15.09
CA SER A 462 -30.20 -12.17 16.12
C SER A 462 -30.84 -13.27 16.94
N PHE A 463 -30.10 -14.34 17.19
CA PHE A 463 -30.58 -15.52 17.92
C PHE A 463 -29.68 -15.81 19.10
N PRO A 464 -30.27 -16.10 20.29
CA PRO A 464 -29.49 -16.57 21.44
C PRO A 464 -28.89 -17.94 21.13
N LEU A 465 -27.63 -18.15 21.55
CA LEU A 465 -26.94 -19.43 21.47
C LEU A 465 -27.02 -20.19 22.79
N TYR A 466 -28.07 -19.93 23.58
CA TYR A 466 -28.30 -20.53 24.89
C TYR A 466 -29.81 -20.67 25.16
N ASP A 467 -30.14 -21.62 26.03
CA ASP A 467 -31.47 -21.79 26.59
C ASP A 467 -31.40 -22.48 27.99
N SER A 468 -32.51 -23.04 28.45
CA SER A 468 -32.56 -23.77 29.74
C SER A 468 -31.75 -25.08 29.73
N THR A 469 -31.41 -25.60 28.54
CA THR A 469 -30.71 -26.89 28.37
C THR A 469 -29.24 -26.71 28.04
N PHE A 470 -28.84 -25.55 27.54
CA PHE A 470 -27.49 -25.29 27.10
C PHE A 470 -27.08 -23.82 27.38
N VAL A 471 -25.97 -23.64 28.05
CA VAL A 471 -25.24 -22.36 28.16
C VAL A 471 -23.78 -22.69 28.02
N PHE A 472 -23.09 -21.99 27.12
CA PHE A 472 -21.65 -22.16 26.99
C PHE A 472 -20.92 -21.82 28.30
N ASN A 473 -20.02 -22.69 28.74
CA ASN A 473 -19.19 -22.46 29.92
C ASN A 473 -17.72 -22.55 29.57
N SER A 474 -16.99 -21.44 29.69
CA SER A 474 -15.59 -21.35 29.40
C SER A 474 -14.66 -22.20 30.28
N ASN A 475 -15.13 -22.62 31.48
CA ASN A 475 -14.40 -23.52 32.37
C ASN A 475 -14.56 -25.00 31.99
N ALA A 476 -15.58 -25.34 31.17
CA ALA A 476 -15.83 -26.69 30.64
C ALA A 476 -16.45 -26.54 29.24
N PRO A 477 -15.65 -26.13 28.24
CA PRO A 477 -16.17 -25.70 26.96
C PRO A 477 -16.75 -26.86 26.14
N ASN A 478 -17.97 -26.66 25.65
CA ASN A 478 -18.60 -27.48 24.61
C ASN A 478 -18.84 -26.60 23.39
N TYR A 479 -18.06 -26.79 22.35
CA TYR A 479 -18.12 -26.02 21.12
C TYR A 479 -19.11 -26.59 20.08
N TYR A 480 -20.04 -27.44 20.47
CA TYR A 480 -21.11 -27.94 19.59
C TYR A 480 -22.46 -27.47 20.11
N LEU A 481 -23.10 -26.60 19.33
CA LEU A 481 -24.45 -26.15 19.62
C LEU A 481 -25.47 -27.30 19.47
N PRO A 482 -26.47 -27.42 20.37
CA PRO A 482 -27.64 -28.21 20.08
C PRO A 482 -28.30 -27.80 18.77
N ALA A 483 -28.82 -28.73 17.99
CA ALA A 483 -29.32 -28.47 16.64
C ALA A 483 -30.42 -27.38 16.60
N HIS A 484 -31.24 -27.27 17.67
CA HIS A 484 -32.32 -26.28 17.77
C HIS A 484 -31.81 -24.85 18.09
N LEU A 485 -30.56 -24.70 18.54
CA LEU A 485 -29.91 -23.40 18.79
C LEU A 485 -29.08 -22.92 17.61
N ILE A 486 -28.94 -23.72 16.55
CA ILE A 486 -28.22 -23.27 15.33
C ILE A 486 -29.10 -22.24 14.62
N PRO A 487 -28.62 -20.99 14.45
CA PRO A 487 -29.41 -19.92 13.83
C PRO A 487 -29.80 -20.23 12.39
N LYS A 488 -31.05 -19.92 12.03
CA LYS A 488 -31.55 -19.99 10.64
C LYS A 488 -31.99 -18.61 10.21
N PHE A 489 -31.12 -17.92 9.48
CA PHE A 489 -31.39 -16.57 9.03
C PHE A 489 -32.29 -16.56 7.79
N ASP A 490 -33.34 -15.73 7.82
CA ASP A 490 -34.20 -15.49 6.66
C ASP A 490 -33.48 -14.54 5.67
N ARG A 491 -33.18 -15.07 4.51
CA ARG A 491 -32.56 -14.37 3.38
C ARG A 491 -33.49 -14.33 2.15
N SER A 492 -34.77 -14.52 2.34
CA SER A 492 -35.76 -14.61 1.24
C SER A 492 -35.93 -13.29 0.47
N THR A 493 -35.66 -12.15 1.11
CA THR A 493 -35.69 -10.83 0.47
C THR A 493 -34.30 -10.28 0.18
N SER A 494 -34.21 -9.27 -0.69
CA SER A 494 -32.95 -8.65 -1.07
C SER A 494 -32.23 -8.02 0.14
N LEU A 495 -30.89 -8.02 0.13
CA LEU A 495 -30.09 -7.34 1.17
C LEU A 495 -30.51 -5.88 1.35
N ARG A 496 -30.86 -5.18 0.24
CA ARG A 496 -31.28 -3.76 0.33
C ARG A 496 -32.58 -3.61 1.15
N ALA A 497 -33.52 -4.53 1.01
CA ALA A 497 -34.76 -4.52 1.79
C ALA A 497 -34.49 -4.85 3.26
N ARG A 498 -33.66 -5.86 3.55
CA ARG A 498 -33.30 -6.29 4.90
C ARG A 498 -32.44 -5.28 5.64
N ALA A 499 -31.59 -4.52 4.94
CA ALA A 499 -30.72 -3.52 5.54
C ALA A 499 -31.49 -2.35 6.20
N GLY A 500 -32.71 -2.02 5.75
CA GLY A 500 -33.50 -0.96 6.34
C GLY A 500 -32.74 0.38 6.37
N VAL A 501 -32.49 0.89 7.58
CA VAL A 501 -31.75 2.13 7.86
C VAL A 501 -30.23 1.92 7.90
N ASN A 502 -29.75 0.67 7.91
CA ASN A 502 -28.31 0.35 7.97
C ASN A 502 -27.65 0.53 6.61
N VAL A 503 -27.78 1.72 6.07
CA VAL A 503 -27.17 2.15 4.80
C VAL A 503 -26.32 3.38 5.09
N MET A 504 -25.04 3.27 4.77
CA MET A 504 -24.08 4.35 4.88
C MET A 504 -23.61 4.72 3.47
N SER A 505 -23.64 6.00 3.15
CA SER A 505 -23.19 6.48 1.84
C SER A 505 -22.37 7.76 2.00
N GLN A 506 -21.35 7.88 1.17
CA GLN A 506 -20.53 9.09 1.11
C GLN A 506 -20.22 9.40 -0.36
N SER A 507 -20.41 10.64 -0.75
CA SER A 507 -19.92 11.15 -2.02
C SER A 507 -19.07 12.39 -1.78
N PHE A 508 -18.01 12.55 -2.56
CA PHE A 508 -17.16 13.73 -2.46
C PHE A 508 -16.66 14.21 -3.82
N THR A 509 -16.38 15.50 -3.87
CA THR A 509 -15.68 16.17 -4.96
C THR A 509 -14.57 17.01 -4.34
N GLY A 510 -13.33 16.84 -4.77
CA GLY A 510 -12.19 17.58 -4.22
C GLY A 510 -11.36 18.20 -5.33
N LEU A 511 -11.21 19.52 -5.31
CA LEU A 511 -10.28 20.27 -6.16
C LEU A 511 -9.07 20.67 -5.34
N TYR A 512 -7.86 20.44 -5.84
CA TYR A 512 -6.64 20.74 -5.11
C TYR A 512 -5.53 21.24 -6.02
N VAL A 513 -4.67 22.04 -5.42
CA VAL A 513 -3.45 22.55 -6.05
C VAL A 513 -2.33 22.54 -5.02
N GLN A 514 -1.14 22.19 -5.46
CA GLN A 514 0.10 22.27 -4.69
C GLN A 514 1.19 22.85 -5.58
N ASP A 515 1.97 23.75 -5.03
CA ASP A 515 3.21 24.25 -5.63
C ASP A 515 4.38 24.01 -4.65
N GLU A 516 5.40 23.33 -5.12
CA GLU A 516 6.68 23.20 -4.43
C GLU A 516 7.68 24.14 -5.07
N LEU A 517 7.92 25.28 -4.42
CA LEU A 517 8.88 26.30 -4.84
C LEU A 517 10.27 25.91 -4.38
N ARG A 518 11.21 25.79 -5.32
CA ARG A 518 12.57 25.38 -5.09
C ARG A 518 13.54 26.54 -5.29
N PHE A 519 14.34 26.80 -4.25
CA PHE A 519 15.26 27.93 -4.18
C PHE A 519 16.70 27.47 -3.98
N TRP A 520 17.66 28.34 -4.29
CA TRP A 520 19.09 28.14 -4.01
C TRP A 520 19.60 26.76 -4.52
N GLN A 521 19.42 26.49 -5.78
CA GLN A 521 19.85 25.24 -6.39
C GLN A 521 19.24 24.03 -5.67
N ASP A 522 17.95 24.07 -5.45
CA ASP A 522 17.17 23.02 -4.78
C ASP A 522 17.49 22.77 -3.29
N ARG A 523 18.21 23.67 -2.64
CA ARG A 523 18.52 23.52 -1.21
C ARG A 523 17.35 23.81 -0.29
N ILE A 524 16.46 24.72 -0.67
CA ILE A 524 15.26 25.05 0.11
C ILE A 524 14.05 24.82 -0.77
N ARG A 525 13.04 24.15 -0.21
CA ARG A 525 11.77 23.82 -0.85
C ARG A 525 10.64 24.28 0.05
N LEU A 526 9.77 25.13 -0.48
CA LEU A 526 8.54 25.58 0.18
C LEU A 526 7.35 24.96 -0.53
N THR A 527 6.62 24.10 0.14
CA THR A 527 5.40 23.50 -0.37
C THR A 527 4.19 24.28 0.13
N LEU A 528 3.41 24.82 -0.80
CA LEU A 528 2.15 25.50 -0.55
C LEU A 528 1.05 24.70 -1.23
N ALA A 529 0.03 24.29 -0.48
CA ALA A 529 -1.08 23.55 -1.06
C ALA A 529 -2.40 23.96 -0.41
N GLY A 530 -3.47 23.81 -1.18
CA GLY A 530 -4.83 23.96 -0.72
C GLY A 530 -5.75 22.98 -1.41
N ARG A 531 -6.72 22.48 -0.66
CA ARG A 531 -7.75 21.59 -1.17
C ARG A 531 -9.13 22.07 -0.72
N LEU A 532 -10.03 22.23 -1.68
CA LEU A 532 -11.45 22.46 -1.43
C LEU A 532 -12.19 21.15 -1.67
N THR A 533 -12.86 20.63 -0.64
CA THR A 533 -13.61 19.38 -0.72
C THR A 533 -15.06 19.59 -0.31
N SER A 534 -15.98 19.17 -1.17
CA SER A 534 -17.40 19.02 -0.86
C SER A 534 -17.70 17.55 -0.60
N VAL A 535 -18.32 17.24 0.55
CA VAL A 535 -18.67 15.88 0.98
C VAL A 535 -20.14 15.86 1.38
N LYS A 536 -20.87 14.88 0.83
CA LYS A 536 -22.18 14.46 1.32
C LYS A 536 -22.03 13.11 1.99
N ASP A 537 -22.32 13.04 3.29
CA ASP A 537 -22.24 11.81 4.08
C ASP A 537 -23.61 11.49 4.67
N SER A 538 -23.98 10.24 4.69
CA SER A 538 -25.23 9.77 5.31
C SER A 538 -24.97 8.45 6.00
N GLN A 539 -25.33 8.39 7.27
CA GLN A 539 -25.20 7.20 8.11
C GLN A 539 -26.49 6.96 8.88
N TYR A 540 -27.02 5.74 8.79
CA TYR A 540 -28.25 5.33 9.49
C TYR A 540 -29.45 6.29 9.26
N GLY A 541 -29.56 6.88 8.08
CA GLY A 541 -30.59 7.84 7.74
C GLY A 541 -30.30 9.30 8.13
N ALA A 542 -29.25 9.58 8.90
CA ALA A 542 -28.81 10.94 9.19
C ALA A 542 -27.75 11.39 8.18
N GLY A 543 -27.91 12.56 7.59
CA GLY A 543 -27.01 13.09 6.56
C GLY A 543 -26.34 14.40 6.95
N THR A 544 -25.23 14.71 6.31
CA THR A 544 -24.55 16.01 6.33
C THR A 544 -24.04 16.37 4.94
N ASP A 545 -23.96 17.65 4.63
CA ASP A 545 -23.42 18.21 3.39
C ASP A 545 -22.45 19.33 3.76
N GLU A 546 -21.15 19.08 3.54
CA GLU A 546 -20.07 19.93 4.02
C GLU A 546 -19.12 20.31 2.90
N THR A 547 -18.69 21.55 2.90
CA THR A 547 -17.58 22.02 2.04
C THR A 547 -16.52 22.67 2.91
N LYS A 548 -15.30 22.10 2.86
CA LYS A 548 -14.17 22.54 3.68
C LYS A 548 -12.94 22.80 2.81
N PHE A 549 -12.22 23.86 3.17
CA PHE A 549 -10.88 24.14 2.66
C PHE A 549 -9.85 23.64 3.67
N THR A 550 -8.88 22.86 3.20
CA THR A 550 -7.77 22.34 4.00
C THR A 550 -6.46 22.86 3.44
N PRO A 551 -5.73 23.73 4.17
CA PRO A 551 -4.42 24.23 3.77
C PRO A 551 -3.31 23.26 4.17
N ARG A 552 -2.20 23.34 3.42
CA ARG A 552 -0.95 22.66 3.75
C ARG A 552 0.21 23.60 3.45
N VAL A 553 1.12 23.72 4.42
CA VAL A 553 2.37 24.49 4.28
C VAL A 553 3.52 23.64 4.80
N GLY A 554 4.49 23.37 3.94
CA GLY A 554 5.68 22.60 4.30
C GLY A 554 6.93 23.31 3.84
N ILE A 555 7.99 23.22 4.64
CA ILE A 555 9.32 23.67 4.24
C ILE A 555 10.32 22.53 4.44
N SER A 556 11.18 22.31 3.47
CA SER A 556 12.33 21.41 3.64
C SER A 556 13.62 22.08 3.18
N GLY A 557 14.69 21.80 3.91
CA GLY A 557 16.02 22.33 3.63
C GLY A 557 17.06 21.22 3.57
N SER A 558 17.80 21.13 2.47
CA SER A 558 18.94 20.21 2.33
C SER A 558 20.18 20.84 2.94
N ILE A 559 20.61 20.33 4.09
CA ILE A 559 21.90 20.69 4.72
C ILE A 559 23.06 20.28 3.80
N ASN A 560 22.92 19.11 3.20
CA ASN A 560 23.81 18.57 2.17
C ASN A 560 23.00 17.57 1.29
N LYS A 561 23.61 16.92 0.31
CA LYS A 561 22.97 15.96 -0.59
C LYS A 561 22.34 14.74 0.10
N GLN A 562 22.71 14.47 1.35
CA GLN A 562 22.31 13.28 2.11
C GLN A 562 21.50 13.61 3.35
N THR A 563 21.30 14.91 3.68
CA THR A 563 20.65 15.33 4.92
C THR A 563 19.66 16.45 4.66
N SER A 564 18.42 16.26 5.06
CA SER A 564 17.34 17.24 4.96
C SER A 564 16.61 17.41 6.28
N ILE A 565 16.24 18.64 6.60
CA ILE A 565 15.35 18.99 7.71
C ILE A 565 14.04 19.50 7.14
N TYR A 566 12.96 19.35 7.87
CA TYR A 566 11.67 19.88 7.43
C TYR A 566 10.76 20.31 8.59
N ALA A 567 9.79 21.14 8.26
CA ALA A 567 8.63 21.45 9.08
C ALA A 567 7.37 21.44 8.22
N LEU A 568 6.25 21.06 8.81
CA LEU A 568 4.97 20.89 8.13
C LEU A 568 3.82 21.34 9.03
N TYR A 569 2.90 22.11 8.46
CA TYR A 569 1.55 22.31 8.94
C TYR A 569 0.57 21.75 7.92
N ASP A 570 -0.38 20.90 8.35
CA ASP A 570 -1.35 20.26 7.46
C ASP A 570 -2.68 20.07 8.20
N GLN A 571 -3.78 20.04 7.46
CA GLN A 571 -5.13 19.86 8.01
C GLN A 571 -5.87 18.71 7.33
N ALA A 572 -6.76 18.06 8.10
CA ALA A 572 -7.78 17.15 7.60
C ALA A 572 -9.11 17.41 8.32
N PHE A 573 -10.19 16.88 7.78
CA PHE A 573 -11.48 16.89 8.43
C PHE A 573 -12.22 15.56 8.26
N VAL A 574 -13.11 15.26 9.20
CA VAL A 574 -14.01 14.09 9.16
C VAL A 574 -15.44 14.60 9.20
N PRO A 575 -16.28 14.31 8.20
CA PRO A 575 -17.70 14.63 8.24
C PRO A 575 -18.37 14.03 9.48
N GLN A 576 -19.32 14.75 10.08
CA GLN A 576 -20.03 14.34 11.28
C GLN A 576 -21.52 14.37 11.01
N SER A 577 -22.16 13.22 10.95
CA SER A 577 -23.61 13.13 10.81
C SER A 577 -24.32 13.30 12.13
N GLY A 578 -25.57 13.83 12.09
CA GLY A 578 -26.42 14.06 13.26
C GLY A 578 -26.56 15.51 13.63
N ALA A 579 -27.25 15.77 14.75
CA ALA A 579 -27.56 17.10 15.24
C ALA A 579 -27.56 17.12 16.77
N ASP A 580 -27.37 18.30 17.35
CA ASP A 580 -27.54 18.53 18.77
C ASP A 580 -29.04 18.54 19.19
N ARG A 581 -29.32 18.74 20.46
CA ARG A 581 -30.67 18.78 21.04
C ARG A 581 -31.57 19.85 20.40
N GLN A 582 -30.97 20.93 19.88
CA GLN A 582 -31.67 22.03 19.23
C GLN A 582 -31.91 21.77 17.74
N GLY A 583 -31.46 20.64 17.22
CA GLY A 583 -31.57 20.28 15.80
C GLY A 583 -30.49 20.93 14.92
N LYS A 584 -29.49 21.58 15.51
CA LYS A 584 -28.34 22.12 14.78
C LYS A 584 -27.45 20.96 14.34
N ALA A 585 -27.20 20.84 13.03
CA ALA A 585 -26.29 19.86 12.48
C ALA A 585 -24.87 20.03 13.07
N PHE A 586 -24.18 18.92 13.28
CA PHE A 586 -22.80 18.93 13.75
C PHE A 586 -21.85 19.44 12.67
N ASP A 587 -20.88 20.26 13.07
CA ASP A 587 -19.73 20.63 12.24
C ASP A 587 -18.80 19.42 12.07
N PRO A 588 -18.02 19.31 10.98
CA PRO A 588 -17.00 18.30 10.85
C PRO A 588 -15.96 18.37 11.98
N ILE A 589 -15.48 17.20 12.41
CA ILE A 589 -14.25 17.13 13.20
C ILE A 589 -13.11 17.69 12.33
N THR A 590 -12.34 18.61 12.87
CA THR A 590 -11.14 19.15 12.22
C THR A 590 -9.89 18.67 12.92
N GLY A 591 -8.87 18.29 12.15
CA GLY A 591 -7.57 17.85 12.65
C GLY A 591 -6.44 18.67 12.10
N ASN A 592 -5.61 19.23 12.98
CA ASN A 592 -4.41 20.00 12.63
C ASN A 592 -3.18 19.19 13.02
N ASN A 593 -2.19 19.14 12.14
CA ASN A 593 -0.89 18.52 12.38
C ASN A 593 0.22 19.55 12.29
N LEU A 594 1.04 19.63 13.32
CA LEU A 594 2.33 20.31 13.30
C LEU A 594 3.42 19.23 13.40
N GLU A 595 4.34 19.20 12.44
CA GLU A 595 5.39 18.21 12.37
C GLU A 595 6.72 18.86 12.01
N ALA A 596 7.81 18.38 12.61
CA ALA A 596 9.17 18.71 12.20
C ALA A 596 10.03 17.45 12.19
N GLY A 597 11.02 17.39 11.32
CA GLY A 597 11.87 16.20 11.26
C GLY A 597 13.20 16.41 10.56
N LEU A 598 14.04 15.40 10.75
CA LEU A 598 15.35 15.24 10.14
C LEU A 598 15.37 13.93 9.37
N LYS A 599 15.85 13.97 8.14
CA LYS A 599 16.06 12.79 7.30
C LYS A 599 17.51 12.75 6.86
N LYS A 600 18.09 11.56 6.87
CA LYS A 600 19.48 11.38 6.46
C LYS A 600 19.70 10.06 5.75
N ASP A 601 20.37 10.12 4.62
CA ASP A 601 20.94 9.00 3.90
C ASP A 601 22.38 8.76 4.37
N TRP A 602 22.73 7.50 4.52
CA TRP A 602 24.02 7.06 5.04
C TRP A 602 24.69 6.10 4.06
N ALA A 603 26.03 6.03 4.12
CA ALA A 603 26.81 5.08 3.34
C ALA A 603 26.44 5.11 1.84
N ASP A 604 26.49 6.31 1.23
CA ASP A 604 26.15 6.56 -0.17
C ASP A 604 24.73 6.11 -0.54
N GLY A 605 23.80 6.33 0.38
CA GLY A 605 22.39 6.03 0.16
C GLY A 605 21.99 4.57 0.37
N ARG A 606 22.84 3.72 0.95
CA ARG A 606 22.48 2.32 1.22
C ARG A 606 21.42 2.16 2.30
N TRP A 607 21.42 3.02 3.31
CA TRP A 607 20.41 3.04 4.35
C TRP A 607 20.07 4.46 4.76
N ASN A 608 18.92 4.66 5.37
CA ASN A 608 18.46 5.96 5.82
C ASN A 608 17.96 5.96 7.26
N SER A 609 17.88 7.15 7.82
CA SER A 609 17.23 7.40 9.10
C SER A 609 16.29 8.61 8.97
N THR A 610 15.16 8.54 9.67
CA THR A 610 14.19 9.63 9.82
C THR A 610 13.88 9.80 11.31
N VAL A 611 13.93 11.02 11.79
CA VAL A 611 13.45 11.40 13.13
C VAL A 611 12.41 12.47 12.94
N SER A 612 11.23 12.31 13.53
CA SER A 612 10.16 13.31 13.48
C SER A 612 9.53 13.51 14.85
N VAL A 613 9.11 14.75 15.09
CA VAL A 613 8.27 15.13 16.24
C VAL A 613 6.98 15.72 15.70
N TYR A 614 5.87 15.43 16.35
CA TYR A 614 4.58 15.87 15.87
C TYR A 614 3.61 16.20 16.99
N GLN A 615 2.64 17.04 16.67
CA GLN A 615 1.46 17.31 17.47
C GLN A 615 0.24 17.34 16.57
N ILE A 616 -0.74 16.49 16.86
CA ILE A 616 -2.04 16.46 16.21
C ILE A 616 -3.10 16.90 17.22
N THR A 617 -3.93 17.89 16.85
CA THR A 617 -5.08 18.35 17.64
C THR A 617 -6.35 18.12 16.84
N LYS A 618 -7.31 17.41 17.43
CA LYS A 618 -8.65 17.18 16.87
C LYS A 618 -9.65 18.00 17.64
N ASN A 619 -10.42 18.85 16.96
CA ASN A 619 -11.47 19.70 17.50
C ASN A 619 -12.85 19.23 17.06
N ASN A 620 -13.91 19.74 17.69
CA ASN A 620 -15.30 19.39 17.41
C ASN A 620 -15.61 17.90 17.66
N VAL A 621 -14.89 17.26 18.55
CA VAL A 621 -15.18 15.89 18.96
C VAL A 621 -16.50 15.89 19.75
N LEU A 622 -17.39 14.93 19.44
CA LEU A 622 -18.65 14.79 20.17
C LEU A 622 -18.40 14.36 21.62
N THR A 623 -19.06 15.04 22.53
CA THR A 623 -19.12 14.70 23.94
C THR A 623 -20.58 14.68 24.40
N THR A 624 -20.85 14.08 25.55
CA THR A 624 -22.20 14.04 26.15
C THR A 624 -22.71 15.45 26.45
N ASP A 625 -23.97 15.77 26.10
CA ASP A 625 -24.59 17.01 26.52
C ASP A 625 -24.79 16.99 28.07
N PRO A 626 -24.20 17.95 28.80
CA PRO A 626 -24.27 17.97 30.25
C PRO A 626 -25.69 18.21 30.79
N THR A 627 -26.59 18.74 29.94
CA THR A 627 -27.99 19.00 30.32
C THR A 627 -28.93 17.84 29.97
N ASN A 628 -28.52 16.95 29.03
CA ASN A 628 -29.30 15.77 28.67
C ASN A 628 -28.39 14.67 28.09
N PRO A 629 -28.08 13.61 28.85
CA PRO A 629 -27.12 12.56 28.43
C PRO A 629 -27.52 11.78 27.17
N ASN A 630 -28.77 11.91 26.71
CA ASN A 630 -29.21 11.25 25.45
C ASN A 630 -28.80 12.03 24.20
N TYR A 631 -28.21 13.19 24.37
CA TYR A 631 -27.72 14.02 23.26
C TYR A 631 -26.20 14.24 23.35
N SER A 632 -25.62 14.66 22.25
CA SER A 632 -24.22 15.05 22.15
C SER A 632 -24.08 16.53 21.79
N ILE A 633 -22.98 17.12 22.20
CA ILE A 633 -22.53 18.44 21.77
C ILE A 633 -21.07 18.40 21.30
N GLN A 634 -20.65 19.39 20.52
CA GLN A 634 -19.29 19.47 19.95
C GLN A 634 -18.38 20.37 20.79
N LEU A 635 -17.97 19.89 21.93
CA LEU A 635 -17.04 20.60 22.84
C LEU A 635 -15.70 19.84 22.96
N GLY A 636 -15.64 18.58 22.56
CA GLY A 636 -14.49 17.70 22.76
C GLY A 636 -13.27 18.13 21.94
N GLU A 637 -12.10 17.95 22.55
CA GLU A 637 -10.81 18.08 21.91
C GLU A 637 -9.90 16.94 22.36
N THR A 638 -9.14 16.40 21.41
CA THR A 638 -8.07 15.45 21.73
C THR A 638 -6.76 15.95 21.15
N GLN A 639 -5.67 15.72 21.87
CA GLN A 639 -4.34 16.08 21.42
C GLN A 639 -3.40 14.86 21.51
N THR A 640 -2.68 14.58 20.44
CA THR A 640 -1.66 13.54 20.39
C THR A 640 -0.30 14.14 20.03
N LYS A 641 0.69 13.91 20.88
CA LYS A 641 2.08 14.32 20.67
C LYS A 641 2.97 13.10 20.59
N GLY A 642 4.03 13.19 19.82
CA GLY A 642 4.94 12.06 19.75
C GLY A 642 6.27 12.35 19.10
N VAL A 643 7.15 11.35 19.25
CA VAL A 643 8.46 11.28 18.59
C VAL A 643 8.54 9.95 17.86
N GLU A 644 9.00 9.97 16.63
CA GLU A 644 9.18 8.77 15.82
C GLU A 644 10.58 8.71 15.25
N VAL A 645 11.17 7.51 15.27
CA VAL A 645 12.47 7.21 14.70
C VAL A 645 12.33 5.99 13.79
N ASP A 646 12.81 6.10 12.56
CA ASP A 646 12.85 5.01 11.59
C ASP A 646 14.25 4.93 11.00
N ILE A 647 14.83 3.71 10.96
CA ILE A 647 16.10 3.40 10.33
C ILE A 647 15.89 2.18 9.45
N ARG A 648 16.31 2.24 8.17
CA ARG A 648 16.15 1.11 7.27
C ARG A 648 17.13 1.10 6.12
N GLY A 649 17.42 -0.09 5.62
CA GLY A 649 18.26 -0.31 4.46
C GLY A 649 19.39 -1.30 4.71
N GLU A 650 20.38 -1.31 3.82
CA GLU A 650 21.52 -2.19 3.86
C GLU A 650 22.69 -1.53 4.62
N LEU A 651 22.91 -1.93 5.88
CA LEU A 651 23.99 -1.39 6.71
C LEU A 651 25.36 -1.80 6.18
N LEU A 652 25.53 -3.09 5.90
CA LEU A 652 26.72 -3.71 5.32
C LEU A 652 26.27 -4.59 4.13
N PRO A 653 27.18 -4.92 3.19
CA PRO A 653 26.82 -5.80 2.08
C PRO A 653 26.20 -7.11 2.55
N GLY A 654 24.92 -7.34 2.21
CA GLY A 654 24.14 -8.50 2.64
C GLY A 654 23.43 -8.36 3.98
N MET A 655 23.65 -7.26 4.71
CA MET A 655 23.05 -7.01 6.03
C MET A 655 22.00 -5.92 5.95
N ASN A 656 20.73 -6.29 5.99
CA ASN A 656 19.61 -5.37 5.96
C ASN A 656 18.99 -5.20 7.35
N LEU A 657 18.58 -3.97 7.66
CA LEU A 657 17.95 -3.62 8.93
C LEU A 657 16.69 -2.78 8.66
N VAL A 658 15.64 -3.06 9.42
CA VAL A 658 14.60 -2.11 9.78
C VAL A 658 14.57 -2.04 11.30
N ILE A 659 14.66 -0.85 11.85
CA ILE A 659 14.40 -0.58 13.26
C ILE A 659 13.57 0.68 13.34
N ASN A 660 12.57 0.67 14.20
CA ASN A 660 11.74 1.83 14.43
C ASN A 660 11.33 1.94 15.89
N TYR A 661 11.12 3.18 16.31
CA TYR A 661 10.62 3.53 17.63
C TYR A 661 9.60 4.65 17.53
N ALA A 662 8.56 4.57 18.34
CA ALA A 662 7.62 5.67 18.53
C ALA A 662 7.29 5.84 20.01
N TYR A 663 7.30 7.09 20.45
CA TYR A 663 6.64 7.56 21.64
C TYR A 663 5.36 8.31 21.22
N THR A 664 4.23 7.95 21.80
CA THR A 664 2.92 8.55 21.52
C THR A 664 2.21 8.86 22.84
N ASP A 665 1.83 10.11 23.04
CA ASP A 665 1.01 10.57 24.17
C ASP A 665 -0.26 11.21 23.63
N GLY A 666 -1.36 10.45 23.61
CA GLY A 666 -2.67 10.89 23.15
C GLY A 666 -3.63 11.06 24.31
N LYS A 667 -4.22 12.25 24.46
CA LYS A 667 -5.09 12.61 25.58
C LYS A 667 -6.33 13.35 25.12
N ILE A 668 -7.39 13.21 25.91
CA ILE A 668 -8.56 14.08 25.85
C ILE A 668 -8.16 15.40 26.54
N THR A 669 -8.22 16.51 25.83
CA THR A 669 -7.86 17.86 26.35
C THR A 669 -9.08 18.71 26.68
N LYS A 670 -10.25 18.40 26.07
CA LYS A 670 -11.53 18.99 26.40
C LYS A 670 -12.63 17.94 26.37
N ASP A 671 -13.49 17.95 27.37
CA ASP A 671 -14.70 17.13 27.48
C ASP A 671 -15.70 17.85 28.39
N THR A 672 -16.99 17.58 28.25
CA THR A 672 -18.03 18.07 29.15
C THR A 672 -17.94 17.45 30.54
N LYS A 673 -17.42 16.23 30.62
CA LYS A 673 -17.09 15.53 31.85
C LYS A 673 -15.64 15.82 32.22
N SER A 674 -15.43 16.56 33.32
CA SER A 674 -14.08 16.94 33.76
C SER A 674 -13.18 15.74 34.07
N GLU A 675 -13.77 14.63 34.53
CA GLU A 675 -13.08 13.36 34.79
C GLU A 675 -12.48 12.71 33.57
N ASN A 676 -12.96 13.03 32.36
CA ASN A 676 -12.39 12.53 31.09
C ASN A 676 -11.14 13.32 30.68
N VAL A 677 -11.00 14.57 31.13
CA VAL A 677 -9.86 15.42 30.72
C VAL A 677 -8.56 14.89 31.30
N GLY A 678 -7.57 14.71 30.44
CA GLY A 678 -6.28 14.11 30.77
C GLY A 678 -6.21 12.60 30.59
N LEU A 679 -7.36 11.92 30.40
CA LEU A 679 -7.36 10.48 30.10
C LEU A 679 -6.78 10.17 28.73
N PRO A 680 -6.10 9.02 28.58
CA PRO A 680 -5.56 8.60 27.29
C PRO A 680 -6.69 8.28 26.31
N VAL A 681 -6.46 8.60 25.02
CA VAL A 681 -7.30 8.06 23.94
C VAL A 681 -7.09 6.54 23.85
N PRO A 682 -8.12 5.74 23.50
CA PRO A 682 -8.00 4.29 23.47
C PRO A 682 -7.16 3.77 22.29
N GLY A 683 -6.68 2.53 22.42
CA GLY A 683 -6.16 1.74 21.31
C GLY A 683 -4.76 2.07 20.84
N PHE A 684 -3.90 2.62 21.69
CA PHE A 684 -2.48 2.82 21.35
C PHE A 684 -1.56 2.34 22.49
N SER A 685 -0.27 2.27 22.19
CA SER A 685 0.79 2.04 23.18
C SER A 685 1.69 3.26 23.25
N LYS A 686 2.06 3.69 24.46
CA LYS A 686 2.94 4.86 24.61
C LYS A 686 4.28 4.67 23.94
N HIS A 687 4.87 3.48 24.11
CA HIS A 687 6.15 3.15 23.48
C HIS A 687 5.98 1.91 22.62
N VAL A 688 6.37 2.03 21.36
CA VAL A 688 6.40 0.93 20.41
C VAL A 688 7.78 0.91 19.78
N THR A 689 8.49 -0.20 19.87
CA THR A 689 9.73 -0.41 19.13
C THR A 689 9.73 -1.75 18.45
N ASN A 690 10.21 -1.77 17.22
CA ASN A 690 10.33 -2.96 16.40
C ASN A 690 11.68 -2.98 15.72
N ALA A 691 12.21 -4.17 15.49
CA ALA A 691 13.38 -4.35 14.63
C ALA A 691 13.27 -5.65 13.83
N TRP A 692 13.90 -5.65 12.67
CA TRP A 692 14.14 -6.83 11.84
C TRP A 692 15.52 -6.70 11.21
N LEU A 693 16.46 -7.54 11.61
CA LEU A 693 17.80 -7.65 11.07
C LEU A 693 17.89 -8.92 10.23
N SER A 694 18.36 -8.82 9.01
CA SER A 694 18.59 -9.96 8.11
C SER A 694 20.00 -9.88 7.56
N TYR A 695 20.73 -10.98 7.64
CA TYR A 695 22.07 -11.11 7.05
C TYR A 695 22.10 -12.28 6.07
N ARG A 696 22.62 -12.04 4.88
CA ARG A 696 22.77 -13.07 3.82
C ARG A 696 24.19 -13.10 3.29
N LEU A 697 24.77 -14.29 3.26
CA LEU A 697 26.11 -14.53 2.72
C LEU A 697 26.11 -14.31 1.21
N ARG A 698 26.95 -13.38 0.73
CA ARG A 698 27.05 -13.02 -0.69
C ARG A 698 28.12 -13.80 -1.47
N LYS A 699 29.04 -14.47 -0.78
CA LYS A 699 30.20 -15.19 -1.35
C LYS A 699 30.50 -16.46 -0.56
N GLY A 700 31.28 -17.36 -1.15
CA GLY A 700 31.75 -18.60 -0.54
C GLY A 700 30.83 -19.79 -0.74
N ALA A 701 31.16 -20.92 -0.15
CA ALA A 701 30.43 -22.20 -0.28
C ALA A 701 28.99 -22.14 0.22
N LEU A 702 28.69 -21.26 1.16
CA LEU A 702 27.37 -21.02 1.75
C LEU A 702 26.67 -19.78 1.16
N GLN A 703 27.08 -19.33 -0.03
CA GLN A 703 26.44 -18.20 -0.69
C GLN A 703 24.92 -18.40 -0.79
N GLY A 704 24.16 -17.35 -0.46
CA GLY A 704 22.71 -17.37 -0.43
C GLY A 704 22.11 -17.77 0.92
N LEU A 705 22.87 -18.40 1.83
CA LEU A 705 22.40 -18.68 3.19
C LEU A 705 22.23 -17.37 3.96
N GLY A 706 21.11 -17.24 4.66
CA GLY A 706 20.79 -16.06 5.46
C GLY A 706 20.13 -16.45 6.78
N ALA A 707 20.27 -15.57 7.75
CA ALA A 707 19.59 -15.63 9.03
C ALA A 707 18.99 -14.26 9.35
N SER A 708 17.84 -14.27 10.00
CA SER A 708 17.13 -13.05 10.39
C SER A 708 16.61 -13.17 11.81
N LEU A 709 16.57 -12.05 12.50
CA LEU A 709 16.01 -11.93 13.85
C LEU A 709 15.27 -10.59 13.96
N GLY A 710 14.10 -10.62 14.56
CA GLY A 710 13.30 -9.44 14.78
C GLY A 710 12.53 -9.47 16.08
N TYR A 711 12.19 -8.29 16.59
CA TYR A 711 11.37 -8.16 17.78
C TYR A 711 10.29 -7.09 17.62
N GLN A 712 9.26 -7.19 18.42
CA GLN A 712 8.31 -6.13 18.73
C GLN A 712 8.18 -6.00 20.24
N TRP A 713 8.31 -4.76 20.74
CA TRP A 713 8.12 -4.42 22.14
C TRP A 713 7.13 -3.27 22.26
N GLN A 714 6.07 -3.47 23.03
CA GLN A 714 5.04 -2.47 23.31
C GLN A 714 4.93 -2.28 24.81
N LEU A 715 5.01 -1.02 25.25
CA LEU A 715 4.96 -0.63 26.65
C LEU A 715 3.85 0.39 26.85
N ASP A 716 3.30 0.43 28.06
CA ASP A 716 2.21 1.33 28.46
C ASP A 716 1.05 1.27 27.46
N ARG A 717 0.49 0.08 27.33
CA ARG A 717 -0.55 -0.24 26.38
C ARG A 717 -1.93 0.09 26.92
N TYR A 718 -2.78 0.68 26.09
CA TYR A 718 -4.17 0.98 26.40
C TYR A 718 -5.12 0.07 25.61
N GLY A 719 -6.19 -0.40 26.27
CA GLY A 719 -7.23 -1.21 25.64
C GLY A 719 -7.91 -0.50 24.48
N TRP A 720 -8.55 -1.27 23.60
CA TRP A 720 -9.20 -0.72 22.41
C TRP A 720 -10.32 0.25 22.69
N PHE A 721 -11.07 -0.02 23.76
CA PHE A 721 -12.26 0.68 24.11
C PHE A 721 -12.62 0.39 25.57
N SER A 722 -13.23 1.35 26.26
CA SER A 722 -13.83 1.17 27.58
C SER A 722 -14.97 2.17 27.74
N ASP A 723 -16.15 1.68 28.03
CA ASP A 723 -17.32 2.51 28.31
C ASP A 723 -17.27 3.13 29.70
N ALA A 724 -16.50 2.55 30.61
CA ALA A 724 -16.39 2.98 32.00
C ALA A 724 -15.08 3.73 32.22
N VAL A 725 -15.17 4.90 32.84
CA VAL A 725 -14.02 5.74 33.21
C VAL A 725 -13.11 5.01 34.22
N ASP A 726 -13.71 4.24 35.13
CA ASP A 726 -13.01 3.57 36.23
C ASP A 726 -12.42 2.19 35.85
N ASP A 727 -12.88 1.55 34.76
CA ASP A 727 -12.49 0.20 34.33
C ASP A 727 -11.71 0.19 33.03
N LYS A 728 -10.82 1.16 32.81
CA LYS A 728 -9.93 1.13 31.63
C LYS A 728 -8.86 0.07 31.83
N PRO A 729 -8.94 -1.08 31.17
CA PRO A 729 -7.93 -2.10 31.35
C PRO A 729 -6.59 -1.59 30.83
N THR A 730 -5.64 -1.45 31.73
CA THR A 730 -4.24 -1.36 31.34
C THR A 730 -3.84 -2.72 30.77
N MET A 731 -3.35 -2.71 29.55
CA MET A 731 -2.85 -3.91 28.90
C MET A 731 -1.43 -4.20 29.39
N PRO A 732 -1.05 -5.46 29.63
CA PRO A 732 0.33 -5.77 29.97
C PRO A 732 1.26 -5.41 28.81
N ASN A 733 2.50 -5.07 29.15
CA ASN A 733 3.57 -4.90 28.17
C ASN A 733 3.77 -6.18 27.39
N THR A 734 4.08 -6.09 26.11
CA THR A 734 4.30 -7.25 25.27
C THR A 734 5.69 -7.21 24.63
N PHE A 735 6.35 -8.37 24.64
CA PHE A 735 7.58 -8.58 23.90
C PHE A 735 7.42 -9.84 23.02
N ARG A 736 7.64 -9.67 21.74
CA ARG A 736 7.60 -10.73 20.74
C ARG A 736 8.96 -10.85 20.09
N LEU A 737 9.43 -12.06 19.88
CA LEU A 737 10.66 -12.38 19.15
C LEU A 737 10.31 -13.28 17.96
N ASP A 738 10.76 -12.91 16.77
CA ASP A 738 10.60 -13.67 15.54
C ASP A 738 11.97 -13.91 14.90
N GLY A 739 12.12 -14.98 14.12
CA GLY A 739 13.38 -15.26 13.43
C GLY A 739 13.16 -16.07 12.15
N ALA A 740 14.17 -16.07 11.29
CA ALA A 740 14.16 -16.85 10.06
C ALA A 740 15.55 -17.38 9.70
N ILE A 741 15.56 -18.53 9.04
CA ILE A 741 16.72 -19.04 8.30
C ILE A 741 16.27 -19.20 6.85
N SER A 742 17.09 -18.72 5.92
CA SER A 742 16.75 -18.77 4.51
C SER A 742 17.96 -19.13 3.67
N TRP A 743 17.70 -19.69 2.51
CA TRP A 743 18.70 -19.87 1.46
C TRP A 743 18.07 -19.50 0.11
N GLN A 744 18.84 -18.80 -0.71
CA GLN A 744 18.39 -18.49 -2.08
C GLN A 744 19.55 -18.43 -3.05
N ASN A 745 19.26 -18.80 -4.29
CA ASN A 745 20.09 -18.55 -5.46
C ASN A 745 19.27 -17.80 -6.53
N ASN A 746 19.76 -17.76 -7.77
CA ASN A 746 19.07 -17.06 -8.86
C ASN A 746 17.71 -17.66 -9.23
N ARG A 747 17.46 -18.95 -8.94
CA ARG A 747 16.22 -19.64 -9.32
C ARG A 747 15.41 -20.15 -8.15
N MET A 748 16.03 -20.53 -7.06
CA MET A 748 15.36 -21.18 -5.94
C MET A 748 15.52 -20.36 -4.66
N SER A 749 14.51 -20.38 -3.83
CA SER A 749 14.53 -19.86 -2.47
C SER A 749 13.87 -20.85 -1.52
N VAL A 750 14.44 -20.98 -0.33
CA VAL A 750 13.87 -21.72 0.80
C VAL A 750 13.94 -20.82 2.01
N ALA A 751 12.85 -20.69 2.76
CA ALA A 751 12.87 -19.91 3.99
C ALA A 751 12.00 -20.57 5.06
N LEU A 752 12.56 -20.71 6.26
CA LEU A 752 11.87 -21.15 7.46
C LEU A 752 11.78 -19.95 8.41
N ASN A 753 10.57 -19.49 8.68
CA ASN A 753 10.30 -18.46 9.68
C ASN A 753 9.70 -19.10 10.93
N VAL A 754 10.17 -18.66 12.09
CA VAL A 754 9.61 -19.00 13.39
C VAL A 754 9.11 -17.73 14.04
N ASN A 755 7.81 -17.64 14.23
CA ASN A 755 7.14 -16.50 14.86
C ASN A 755 6.92 -16.77 16.34
N ASN A 756 6.98 -15.71 17.16
CA ASN A 756 6.79 -15.79 18.62
C ASN A 756 7.67 -16.88 19.26
N ILE A 757 9.00 -16.80 19.01
CA ILE A 757 9.99 -17.79 19.46
C ILE A 757 9.91 -18.05 20.96
N LEU A 758 9.61 -17.02 21.74
CA LEU A 758 9.51 -17.11 23.20
C LEU A 758 8.21 -17.73 23.69
N ASP A 759 7.29 -18.03 22.80
CA ASP A 759 5.96 -18.55 23.10
C ASP A 759 5.17 -17.69 24.10
N ALA A 760 5.34 -16.37 24.02
CA ALA A 760 4.69 -15.42 24.90
C ALA A 760 3.16 -15.39 24.62
N TYR A 761 2.36 -15.26 25.67
CA TYR A 761 0.92 -15.04 25.53
C TYR A 761 0.67 -13.55 25.19
N LEU A 762 0.59 -13.25 23.91
CA LEU A 762 0.36 -11.92 23.36
C LEU A 762 -1.12 -11.75 23.08
N TYR A 763 -1.68 -10.60 23.46
CA TYR A 763 -3.08 -10.31 23.20
C TYR A 763 -3.35 -8.79 23.22
N SER A 764 -4.47 -8.41 22.62
CA SER A 764 -5.08 -7.09 22.72
C SER A 764 -6.53 -7.24 23.14
N GLY A 765 -7.07 -6.27 23.87
CA GLY A 765 -8.42 -6.40 24.39
C GLY A 765 -8.98 -5.11 24.98
N ALA A 766 -10.19 -5.22 25.54
CA ALA A 766 -10.92 -4.13 26.15
C ALA A 766 -11.90 -4.66 27.23
N TYR A 767 -12.52 -3.74 27.94
CA TYR A 767 -13.67 -4.00 28.80
C TYR A 767 -14.93 -3.44 28.13
N TYR A 768 -16.03 -4.19 28.23
CA TYR A 768 -17.31 -3.80 27.66
C TYR A 768 -18.38 -3.72 28.77
N ALA A 769 -18.78 -2.51 29.13
CA ALA A 769 -19.58 -2.26 30.30
C ALA A 769 -20.97 -2.87 30.25
N TRP A 770 -21.66 -2.88 29.09
CA TRP A 770 -23.00 -3.43 28.99
C TRP A 770 -23.04 -4.96 29.16
N SER A 771 -22.02 -5.69 28.66
CA SER A 771 -21.90 -7.13 28.85
C SER A 771 -21.23 -7.49 30.19
N ARG A 772 -20.69 -6.50 30.92
CA ARG A 772 -19.89 -6.67 32.13
C ARG A 772 -18.76 -7.70 31.93
N ALA A 773 -18.12 -7.64 30.78
CA ALA A 773 -17.11 -8.61 30.41
C ALA A 773 -15.86 -7.94 29.88
N TYR A 774 -14.72 -8.51 30.22
CA TYR A 774 -13.50 -8.30 29.46
C TYR A 774 -13.56 -9.14 28.19
N TYR A 775 -13.06 -8.61 27.08
CA TYR A 775 -12.89 -9.38 25.85
C TYR A 775 -11.53 -9.09 25.23
N TRP A 776 -10.94 -10.11 24.63
CA TRP A 776 -9.64 -9.99 24.01
C TRP A 776 -9.49 -10.94 22.82
N GLN A 777 -8.48 -10.67 22.01
CA GLN A 777 -7.98 -11.56 20.97
C GLN A 777 -6.56 -11.97 21.30
N ALA A 778 -6.33 -13.28 21.44
CA ALA A 778 -4.99 -13.84 21.60
C ALA A 778 -4.29 -13.93 20.24
N GLU A 779 -3.00 -13.56 20.20
CA GLU A 779 -2.15 -13.86 19.06
C GLU A 779 -1.71 -15.33 19.08
N ALA A 780 -1.27 -15.83 17.92
CA ALA A 780 -0.79 -17.20 17.80
C ALA A 780 0.39 -17.50 18.74
N PRO A 781 0.44 -18.70 19.35
CA PRO A 781 1.62 -19.19 20.06
C PRO A 781 2.82 -19.28 19.10
N ARG A 782 3.94 -19.83 19.58
CA ARG A 782 5.08 -20.13 18.68
C ARG A 782 4.59 -20.95 17.49
N ASN A 783 4.91 -20.45 16.30
CA ASN A 783 4.51 -21.09 15.06
C ASN A 783 5.57 -20.93 13.99
N PHE A 784 5.50 -21.76 12.97
CA PHE A 784 6.48 -21.75 11.90
C PHE A 784 5.83 -21.73 10.52
N ARG A 785 6.61 -21.26 9.53
CA ARG A 785 6.30 -21.30 8.09
C ARG A 785 7.54 -21.69 7.32
N LEU A 786 7.41 -22.68 6.47
CA LEU A 786 8.42 -23.09 5.50
C LEU A 786 7.90 -22.73 4.11
N SER A 787 8.68 -21.96 3.35
CA SER A 787 8.37 -21.63 1.96
C SER A 787 9.43 -22.10 1.00
N LEU A 788 9.00 -22.53 -0.19
CA LEU A 788 9.80 -22.88 -1.34
C LEU A 788 9.40 -21.99 -2.50
N GLY A 789 10.36 -21.28 -3.10
CA GLY A 789 10.15 -20.43 -4.26
C GLY A 789 10.99 -20.88 -5.44
N TYR A 790 10.42 -20.78 -6.65
CA TYR A 790 11.09 -21.04 -7.90
C TYR A 790 10.87 -19.91 -8.90
N LYS A 791 11.97 -19.39 -9.47
CA LYS A 791 11.99 -18.34 -10.50
C LYS A 791 12.36 -18.91 -11.85
N PHE A 792 11.63 -18.54 -12.88
CA PHE A 792 11.82 -19.04 -14.26
C PHE A 792 11.59 -17.97 -15.31
#